data_e4229fe9651925ead6705a8b9b5635b2
#
_entry.id   e4229fe9651925ead6705a8b9b5635b2
#
_cell.length_a   1.000
_cell.length_b   1.000
_cell.length_c   1.000
_cell.angle_alpha   90.00
_cell.angle_beta   90.00
_cell.angle_gamma   90.00
#
_symmetry.space_group_name_H-M   'P 1'
#
loop_
_entity.id
_entity.type
_entity.pdbx_description
1 polymer ?
#
loop_
_entity_poly.entity_id
_entity_poly.type
_entity_poly.pdbx_seq_one_letter_code
_entity_poly.pdbx_strand_id
1 'polypeptide(L)'
;MKFKLLAVLFLLLTGCTEKSYKTSPILYYVPQNSAIIIKINDKPSFSSELENSDLIKTLSATNAYTSVLQKLKSLKYIQPNGESILALVELGKANFELLLVAQNSDDLFQIGDSSDKVVENISYEGKNFDSYSVDGTNFFSTVLDDKIIVSSAQMLIENILRNERDLTADESLNKLYQIANNQSSASIFINTNKSNPLLNHILSDGHKVDISKFTDWVSLDFNTNKDHLKLNGISMANDSIINYSNLFKNSHALTPKTPTLAPMASDAILAFTFDNYENFALNQKKYLDRSVVIDTTFKDVEEIGFVYLNNEKAVILHTYGSENILNYLDKLEKDSEEYQGNEIVGLSKSDFLNQYFNPLIQDFKANYYTIIENAFVFSPNPETLKTFIGNFKNVSTFEKTSVYKTAKEQLADESSMLFVSNADGVDYFLDQYMDKDLVKNVKTKELSEYSFAAQMVVDDNFHHTNILFQKIAHETTLNKTIPYFTLQLDTEIVTSPQFVKNHRTNKDEIIVQDQDNNLYLISTDGQVIWKKQLSGRIQGRVEQVDLYKNGRLQLAFTTDNQFMIVDRNGKDVPPFTFTYEGGNLNPLAVFDYDRKKDYRFLVTQGTKLFMYNSSGQIVKGFKYTTAANPILGTPKHFRVGKKDYLVMKQEGGELKILSRTGNTRVNVPNKINFSDNEILLHKNKFTVTDTKGHLFQIDQKGKKTTANLNLLPDHGIDATSNTLAIMNDNILTIRSKKVELDLGVYSKPRIFYLNDKIYISVTDIQNQKIYLFDSQAKSISNFPVPGNSSIDLIDMDNDHKLELVAKDQDNSIIVYKIN
;
A
#
# COMPACT_ATOMS: atom_id res chain seq x y z
N MET A 1 18.41 -32.95 65.00
CA MET A 1 18.40 -33.24 63.55
C MET A 1 17.90 -32.07 62.65
N LYS A 2 17.73 -30.85 63.19
CA LYS A 2 17.26 -29.67 62.44
C LYS A 2 18.37 -28.62 62.05
N PHE A 3 19.60 -28.83 62.52
CA PHE A 3 20.75 -27.90 62.27
C PHE A 3 21.66 -28.34 61.13
N LYS A 4 21.55 -29.56 60.60
CA LYS A 4 22.33 -30.04 59.44
C LYS A 4 21.67 -29.77 58.11
N LEU A 5 20.39 -29.44 58.07
CA LEU A 5 19.68 -29.12 56.84
C LEU A 5 19.86 -27.65 56.43
N LEU A 6 20.17 -26.74 57.39
CA LEU A 6 20.38 -25.31 57.10
C LEU A 6 21.79 -25.03 56.53
N ALA A 7 22.78 -25.89 56.86
CA ALA A 7 24.16 -25.76 56.37
C ALA A 7 24.30 -26.26 54.91
N VAL A 8 23.42 -27.14 54.42
CA VAL A 8 23.41 -27.63 53.04
C VAL A 8 22.67 -26.65 52.15
N LEU A 9 21.70 -25.87 52.66
CA LEU A 9 21.00 -24.86 51.92
C LEU A 9 21.85 -23.57 51.71
N PHE A 10 22.82 -23.31 52.64
CA PHE A 10 23.74 -22.15 52.53
C PHE A 10 24.93 -22.41 51.59
N LEU A 11 25.23 -23.68 51.29
CA LEU A 11 26.28 -24.08 50.32
C LEU A 11 25.77 -24.11 48.85
N LEU A 12 24.47 -23.98 48.62
CA LEU A 12 23.89 -23.90 47.30
C LEU A 12 23.70 -22.44 46.79
N LEU A 13 23.98 -21.44 47.66
CA LEU A 13 23.82 -20.03 47.34
C LEU A 13 25.14 -19.30 47.04
N THR A 14 26.28 -19.99 47.04
CA THR A 14 27.60 -19.37 46.68
C THR A 14 28.18 -19.89 45.37
N GLY A 15 27.35 -20.24 44.45
CA GLY A 15 27.75 -20.78 43.14
C GLY A 15 27.43 -19.91 41.96
N CYS A 16 27.27 -18.59 42.09
CA CYS A 16 27.42 -17.69 40.97
C CYS A 16 28.91 -17.41 40.71
N THR A 17 29.63 -18.41 40.19
CA THR A 17 30.86 -18.11 39.48
C THR A 17 30.47 -17.34 38.24
N GLU A 18 30.85 -16.06 38.16
CA GLU A 18 30.96 -15.37 36.89
C GLU A 18 31.65 -16.32 35.89
N LYS A 19 30.92 -16.79 34.89
CA LYS A 19 31.55 -17.54 33.79
C LYS A 19 32.54 -16.59 33.17
N SER A 20 33.82 -16.72 33.44
CA SER A 20 34.86 -16.03 32.70
C SER A 20 34.77 -16.57 31.26
N TYR A 21 34.24 -15.76 30.37
CA TYR A 21 34.18 -16.09 28.95
C TYR A 21 35.63 -16.18 28.43
N LYS A 22 36.02 -17.38 28.00
CA LYS A 22 37.34 -17.58 27.37
C LYS A 22 37.27 -16.88 26.01
N THR A 23 38.26 -16.04 25.70
CA THR A 23 38.42 -15.44 24.38
C THR A 23 38.62 -16.54 23.36
N SER A 24 37.92 -16.51 22.26
CA SER A 24 38.13 -17.45 21.16
C SER A 24 39.52 -17.22 20.54
N PRO A 25 40.38 -18.24 20.40
CA PRO A 25 41.68 -18.06 19.79
C PRO A 25 41.65 -17.44 18.39
N ILE A 26 40.63 -17.76 17.57
CA ILE A 26 40.52 -17.19 16.23
C ILE A 26 40.11 -15.70 16.25
N LEU A 27 39.30 -15.28 17.24
CA LEU A 27 38.84 -13.90 17.40
C LEU A 27 39.98 -12.92 17.79
N TYR A 28 41.08 -13.43 18.37
CA TYR A 28 42.26 -12.61 18.71
C TYR A 28 42.87 -11.88 17.52
N TYR A 29 42.79 -12.49 16.33
CA TYR A 29 43.41 -11.97 15.11
C TYR A 29 42.52 -11.01 14.33
N VAL A 30 41.32 -10.75 14.82
CA VAL A 30 40.37 -9.81 14.20
C VAL A 30 40.62 -8.39 14.70
N PRO A 31 40.93 -7.41 13.80
CA PRO A 31 41.15 -6.03 14.22
C PRO A 31 39.98 -5.41 14.97
N GLN A 32 40.22 -4.67 16.05
CA GLN A 32 39.19 -4.02 16.87
C GLN A 32 38.37 -2.95 16.11
N ASN A 33 38.89 -2.44 14.99
CA ASN A 33 38.21 -1.49 14.13
C ASN A 33 37.36 -2.17 13.03
N SER A 34 37.12 -3.47 13.14
CA SER A 34 36.21 -4.19 12.22
C SER A 34 34.79 -3.69 12.34
N ALA A 35 34.18 -3.30 11.21
CA ALA A 35 32.81 -2.81 11.15
C ALA A 35 31.79 -3.97 11.18
N ILE A 36 32.08 -5.02 10.42
CA ILE A 36 31.25 -6.24 10.32
C ILE A 36 32.19 -7.44 10.43
N ILE A 37 31.77 -8.43 11.20
CA ILE A 37 32.47 -9.70 11.38
C ILE A 37 31.48 -10.82 11.07
N ILE A 38 31.85 -11.75 10.20
CA ILE A 38 31.04 -12.91 9.85
C ILE A 38 31.76 -14.14 10.35
N LYS A 39 31.22 -14.81 11.35
CA LYS A 39 31.60 -16.14 11.79
C LYS A 39 30.97 -17.15 10.83
N ILE A 40 31.79 -17.88 10.10
CA ILE A 40 31.35 -18.92 9.18
C ILE A 40 31.62 -20.26 9.85
N ASN A 41 30.55 -20.98 10.24
CA ASN A 41 30.64 -22.27 10.89
C ASN A 41 30.89 -23.39 9.86
N ASP A 42 30.25 -23.28 8.70
CA ASP A 42 30.41 -24.22 7.56
C ASP A 42 30.33 -23.48 6.22
N LYS A 43 31.47 -23.30 5.57
CA LYS A 43 31.56 -22.56 4.30
C LYS A 43 30.74 -23.17 3.17
N PRO A 44 30.72 -24.48 2.92
CA PRO A 44 29.90 -25.09 1.90
C PRO A 44 28.41 -24.79 2.07
N SER A 45 27.87 -24.97 3.30
CA SER A 45 26.47 -24.67 3.60
C SER A 45 26.16 -23.18 3.42
N PHE A 46 27.00 -22.29 3.92
CA PHE A 46 26.83 -20.84 3.76
C PHE A 46 26.82 -20.40 2.29
N SER A 47 27.75 -20.92 1.49
CA SER A 47 27.79 -20.64 0.05
C SER A 47 26.54 -21.15 -0.66
N SER A 48 26.10 -22.38 -0.34
CA SER A 48 24.89 -22.97 -0.91
C SER A 48 23.63 -22.17 -0.55
N GLU A 49 23.51 -21.69 0.68
CA GLU A 49 22.40 -20.84 1.12
C GLU A 49 22.37 -19.52 0.35
N LEU A 50 23.51 -18.84 0.17
CA LEU A 50 23.62 -17.62 -0.62
C LEU A 50 23.22 -17.85 -2.10
N GLU A 51 23.71 -18.93 -2.70
CA GLU A 51 23.41 -19.27 -4.09
C GLU A 51 21.95 -19.65 -4.32
N ASN A 52 21.28 -20.23 -3.34
CA ASN A 52 19.88 -20.65 -3.44
C ASN A 52 18.87 -19.54 -3.08
N SER A 53 19.30 -18.44 -2.50
CA SER A 53 18.42 -17.33 -2.12
C SER A 53 18.04 -16.45 -3.32
N ASP A 54 16.75 -16.36 -3.64
CA ASP A 54 16.26 -15.50 -4.72
C ASP A 54 16.47 -14.01 -4.37
N LEU A 55 16.31 -13.62 -3.11
CA LEU A 55 16.58 -12.26 -2.64
C LEU A 55 18.05 -11.85 -2.87
N ILE A 56 18.99 -12.70 -2.50
CA ILE A 56 20.43 -12.42 -2.68
C ILE A 56 20.77 -12.32 -4.18
N LYS A 57 20.17 -13.16 -5.03
CA LYS A 57 20.33 -13.04 -6.50
C LYS A 57 19.81 -11.71 -7.02
N THR A 58 18.64 -11.27 -6.56
CA THR A 58 18.07 -9.98 -6.93
C THR A 58 18.97 -8.82 -6.48
N LEU A 59 19.44 -8.84 -5.24
CA LEU A 59 20.38 -7.85 -4.72
C LEU A 59 21.75 -7.87 -5.42
N SER A 60 22.15 -9.00 -6.01
CA SER A 60 23.44 -9.14 -6.70
C SER A 60 23.59 -8.25 -7.93
N ALA A 61 22.46 -7.76 -8.48
CA ALA A 61 22.47 -6.81 -9.60
C ALA A 61 22.82 -5.38 -9.18
N THR A 62 22.93 -5.09 -7.87
CA THR A 62 23.21 -3.74 -7.36
C THR A 62 24.69 -3.38 -7.42
N ASN A 63 24.99 -2.09 -7.59
CA ASN A 63 26.37 -1.59 -7.59
C ASN A 63 27.07 -1.83 -6.24
N ALA A 64 26.36 -1.72 -5.12
CA ALA A 64 26.87 -2.00 -3.79
C ALA A 64 27.36 -3.46 -3.66
N TYR A 65 26.54 -4.41 -4.11
CA TYR A 65 26.88 -5.82 -4.09
C TYR A 65 28.08 -6.13 -4.99
N THR A 66 28.12 -5.54 -6.19
CA THR A 66 29.22 -5.72 -7.14
C THR A 66 30.56 -5.23 -6.56
N SER A 67 30.55 -4.11 -5.82
CA SER A 67 31.75 -3.58 -5.16
C SER A 67 32.27 -4.51 -4.05
N VAL A 68 31.37 -5.06 -3.25
CA VAL A 68 31.72 -6.07 -2.22
C VAL A 68 32.24 -7.34 -2.86
N LEU A 69 31.57 -7.85 -3.90
CA LEU A 69 31.98 -9.05 -4.62
C LEU A 69 33.37 -8.92 -5.25
N GLN A 70 33.77 -7.74 -5.74
CA GLN A 70 35.10 -7.54 -6.28
C GLN A 70 36.20 -7.79 -5.22
N LYS A 71 35.95 -7.35 -3.98
CA LYS A 71 36.86 -7.62 -2.85
C LYS A 71 36.84 -9.07 -2.39
N LEU A 72 35.70 -9.73 -2.51
CA LEU A 72 35.52 -11.17 -2.18
C LEU A 72 36.11 -12.12 -3.22
N LYS A 73 36.58 -11.63 -4.39
CA LYS A 73 37.14 -12.49 -5.46
C LYS A 73 38.29 -13.39 -4.99
N SER A 74 39.11 -12.91 -4.05
CA SER A 74 40.22 -13.72 -3.48
C SER A 74 39.71 -14.96 -2.72
N LEU A 75 38.52 -14.88 -2.11
CA LEU A 75 37.94 -15.98 -1.31
C LEU A 75 37.60 -17.23 -2.13
N LYS A 76 37.50 -17.13 -3.48
CA LYS A 76 37.33 -18.32 -4.34
C LYS A 76 38.51 -19.27 -4.31
N TYR A 77 39.69 -18.73 -3.98
CA TYR A 77 40.94 -19.51 -3.90
C TYR A 77 41.22 -20.09 -2.52
N ILE A 78 40.37 -19.80 -1.52
CA ILE A 78 40.61 -20.13 -0.13
C ILE A 78 39.47 -21.01 0.37
N GLN A 79 39.78 -22.19 0.86
CA GLN A 79 38.81 -23.18 1.36
C GLN A 79 39.13 -23.55 2.81
N PRO A 80 38.62 -22.77 3.79
CA PRO A 80 38.88 -23.08 5.19
C PRO A 80 38.14 -24.37 5.61
N ASN A 81 38.80 -25.16 6.41
CA ASN A 81 38.23 -26.34 7.04
C ASN A 81 37.69 -25.93 8.43
N GLY A 82 36.37 -26.07 8.66
CA GLY A 82 35.73 -25.71 9.91
C GLY A 82 35.49 -24.21 10.07
N GLU A 83 35.44 -23.77 11.32
CA GLU A 83 35.14 -22.38 11.69
C GLU A 83 36.16 -21.41 11.10
N SER A 84 35.68 -20.34 10.48
CA SER A 84 36.48 -19.22 9.99
C SER A 84 35.77 -17.88 10.23
N ILE A 85 36.53 -16.80 10.26
CA ILE A 85 36.03 -15.43 10.44
C ILE A 85 36.38 -14.63 9.21
N LEU A 86 35.37 -13.97 8.61
CA LEU A 86 35.53 -12.93 7.61
C LEU A 86 35.21 -11.58 8.23
N ALA A 87 36.15 -10.64 8.29
CA ALA A 87 35.99 -9.31 8.83
C ALA A 87 36.08 -8.22 7.75
N LEU A 88 35.22 -7.22 7.85
CA LEU A 88 35.23 -6.01 7.04
C LEU A 88 35.83 -4.90 7.88
N VAL A 89 37.05 -4.43 7.49
CA VAL A 89 37.86 -3.50 8.26
C VAL A 89 38.01 -2.18 7.52
N GLU A 90 37.74 -1.07 8.17
CA GLU A 90 37.96 0.26 7.58
C GLU A 90 39.47 0.61 7.52
N LEU A 91 39.95 0.89 6.30
CA LEU A 91 41.30 1.41 6.04
C LEU A 91 41.21 2.78 5.35
N GLY A 92 41.24 3.84 6.16
CA GLY A 92 41.02 5.19 5.67
C GLY A 92 39.55 5.52 5.49
N LYS A 93 39.22 6.77 5.20
CA LYS A 93 37.84 7.25 5.17
C LYS A 93 37.03 6.52 4.09
N ALA A 94 36.07 5.74 4.57
CA ALA A 94 35.09 5.00 3.73
C ALA A 94 35.69 3.96 2.76
N ASN A 95 36.92 3.53 3.00
CA ASN A 95 37.52 2.41 2.28
C ASN A 95 37.57 1.19 3.19
N PHE A 96 36.88 0.11 2.80
CA PHE A 96 36.81 -1.13 3.56
C PHE A 96 37.56 -2.25 2.86
N GLU A 97 38.32 -3.02 3.62
CA GLU A 97 39.08 -4.16 3.14
C GLU A 97 38.67 -5.43 3.90
N LEU A 98 38.94 -6.57 3.31
CA LEU A 98 38.55 -7.88 3.85
C LEU A 98 39.75 -8.53 4.56
N LEU A 99 39.44 -9.18 5.66
CA LEU A 99 40.32 -10.02 6.43
C LEU A 99 39.66 -11.36 6.70
N LEU A 100 40.25 -12.46 6.29
CA LEU A 100 39.85 -13.81 6.63
C LEU A 100 40.82 -14.40 7.65
N VAL A 101 40.31 -14.99 8.74
CA VAL A 101 41.08 -15.77 9.70
C VAL A 101 40.51 -17.18 9.74
N ALA A 102 41.39 -18.17 9.62
CA ALA A 102 41.03 -19.56 9.64
C ALA A 102 42.13 -20.43 10.26
N GLN A 103 41.81 -21.71 10.54
CA GLN A 103 42.79 -22.69 10.91
C GLN A 103 43.78 -22.89 9.73
N ASN A 104 45.09 -22.86 9.99
CA ASN A 104 46.05 -23.16 8.95
C ASN A 104 46.02 -24.65 8.56
N SER A 105 45.96 -24.93 7.27
CA SER A 105 45.98 -26.30 6.71
C SER A 105 46.60 -26.28 5.33
N ASP A 106 47.20 -27.41 4.95
CA ASP A 106 47.86 -27.57 3.63
C ASP A 106 46.89 -27.44 2.46
N ASP A 107 45.61 -27.77 2.65
CA ASP A 107 44.57 -27.76 1.62
C ASP A 107 43.79 -26.41 1.54
N LEU A 108 44.21 -25.40 2.29
CA LEU A 108 43.49 -24.13 2.37
C LEU A 108 43.43 -23.38 1.03
N PHE A 109 44.56 -23.35 0.28
CA PHE A 109 44.64 -22.65 -0.99
C PHE A 109 44.32 -23.60 -2.17
N GLN A 110 43.21 -23.35 -2.83
CA GLN A 110 42.78 -24.10 -4.03
C GLN A 110 42.99 -23.24 -5.28
N ILE A 111 44.24 -23.16 -5.73
CA ILE A 111 44.61 -22.43 -6.93
C ILE A 111 44.90 -23.47 -8.02
N GLY A 112 44.08 -23.43 -9.09
CA GLY A 112 44.22 -24.39 -10.20
C GLY A 112 45.57 -24.29 -10.93
N ASP A 113 46.07 -25.38 -11.46
CA ASP A 113 47.35 -25.45 -12.19
C ASP A 113 47.38 -24.54 -13.45
N SER A 114 46.19 -24.21 -13.99
CA SER A 114 46.02 -23.38 -15.18
C SER A 114 45.91 -21.87 -14.87
N SER A 115 45.92 -21.49 -13.59
CA SER A 115 45.80 -20.06 -13.17
C SER A 115 47.14 -19.32 -13.33
N ASP A 116 47.08 -18.11 -13.84
CA ASP A 116 48.25 -17.20 -13.82
C ASP A 116 48.53 -16.79 -12.37
N LYS A 117 49.61 -17.33 -11.82
CA LYS A 117 49.95 -17.23 -10.41
C LYS A 117 51.37 -16.70 -10.18
N VAL A 118 51.48 -15.62 -9.42
CA VAL A 118 52.75 -15.13 -8.87
C VAL A 118 52.62 -15.09 -7.35
N VAL A 119 53.62 -15.64 -6.66
CA VAL A 119 53.69 -15.59 -5.17
C VAL A 119 55.06 -14.99 -4.80
N GLU A 120 55.02 -13.92 -4.01
CA GLU A 120 56.23 -13.23 -3.52
C GLU A 120 56.22 -13.24 -1.99
N ASN A 121 57.41 -13.56 -1.41
CA ASN A 121 57.58 -13.47 0.04
C ASN A 121 58.11 -12.07 0.40
N ILE A 122 57.37 -11.34 1.26
CA ILE A 122 57.66 -9.98 1.67
C ILE A 122 58.12 -9.99 3.15
N SER A 123 59.21 -9.30 3.44
CA SER A 123 59.69 -9.16 4.81
C SER A 123 59.29 -7.77 5.39
N TYR A 124 58.66 -7.75 6.56
CA TYR A 124 58.21 -6.57 7.26
C TYR A 124 58.60 -6.66 8.76
N GLU A 125 59.40 -5.76 9.24
CA GLU A 125 59.87 -5.70 10.65
C GLU A 125 60.42 -7.05 11.18
N GLY A 126 61.13 -7.79 10.30
CA GLY A 126 61.70 -9.10 10.64
C GLY A 126 60.76 -10.29 10.60
N LYS A 127 59.53 -10.08 10.16
CA LYS A 127 58.49 -11.13 9.93
C LYS A 127 58.19 -11.22 8.44
N ASN A 128 57.75 -12.38 7.98
CA ASN A 128 57.46 -12.61 6.57
C ASN A 128 55.98 -12.84 6.36
N PHE A 129 55.47 -12.41 5.19
CA PHE A 129 54.16 -12.72 4.69
C PHE A 129 54.20 -12.92 3.17
N ASP A 130 53.23 -13.64 2.64
CA ASP A 130 53.17 -13.92 1.20
C ASP A 130 52.17 -13.00 0.50
N SER A 131 52.60 -12.45 -0.64
CA SER A 131 51.78 -11.71 -1.60
C SER A 131 51.42 -12.63 -2.77
N TYR A 132 50.11 -12.74 -3.04
CA TYR A 132 49.58 -13.52 -4.15
C TYR A 132 48.98 -12.60 -5.20
N SER A 133 49.32 -12.87 -6.47
CA SER A 133 48.63 -12.33 -7.61
C SER A 133 48.11 -13.55 -8.43
N VAL A 134 46.79 -13.74 -8.46
CA VAL A 134 46.16 -14.91 -9.11
C VAL A 134 45.07 -14.42 -10.04
N ASP A 135 45.17 -14.66 -11.33
CA ASP A 135 44.23 -14.22 -12.36
C ASP A 135 43.89 -12.70 -12.22
N GLY A 136 44.87 -11.88 -11.93
CA GLY A 136 44.74 -10.42 -11.72
C GLY A 136 44.05 -10.02 -10.39
N THR A 137 43.85 -10.95 -9.46
CA THR A 137 43.39 -10.68 -8.10
C THR A 137 44.53 -10.76 -7.11
N ASN A 138 44.78 -9.68 -6.38
CA ASN A 138 45.84 -9.61 -5.37
C ASN A 138 45.29 -9.83 -3.97
N PHE A 139 46.01 -10.62 -3.17
CA PHE A 139 45.72 -10.82 -1.75
C PHE A 139 47.05 -11.19 -1.01
N PHE A 140 46.99 -11.07 0.30
CA PHE A 140 48.18 -11.25 1.16
C PHE A 140 47.88 -12.26 2.25
N SER A 141 48.84 -13.07 2.65
CA SER A 141 48.65 -14.01 3.75
C SER A 141 49.84 -14.08 4.70
N THR A 142 49.57 -14.34 5.96
CA THR A 142 50.58 -14.66 6.98
C THR A 142 50.04 -15.76 7.89
N VAL A 143 50.94 -16.49 8.52
CA VAL A 143 50.62 -17.49 9.53
C VAL A 143 51.13 -17.01 10.87
N LEU A 144 50.25 -16.97 11.87
CA LEU A 144 50.55 -16.68 13.25
C LEU A 144 50.02 -17.79 14.13
N ASP A 145 50.91 -18.38 14.91
CA ASP A 145 50.63 -19.63 15.66
C ASP A 145 50.13 -20.73 14.68
N ASP A 146 48.95 -21.20 14.89
CA ASP A 146 48.30 -22.25 14.05
C ASP A 146 47.19 -21.66 13.18
N LYS A 147 47.07 -20.32 13.09
CA LYS A 147 46.09 -19.63 12.28
C LYS A 147 46.70 -18.99 11.05
N ILE A 148 45.94 -19.06 9.96
CA ILE A 148 46.26 -18.30 8.75
C ILE A 148 45.37 -17.08 8.67
N ILE A 149 45.97 -15.96 8.29
CA ILE A 149 45.31 -14.68 8.12
C ILE A 149 45.52 -14.28 6.66
N VAL A 150 44.41 -14.02 5.95
CA VAL A 150 44.43 -13.59 4.56
C VAL A 150 43.70 -12.27 4.43
N SER A 151 44.25 -11.34 3.67
CA SER A 151 43.66 -10.00 3.49
C SER A 151 43.71 -9.53 2.03
N SER A 152 42.74 -8.73 1.64
CA SER A 152 42.73 -7.98 0.39
C SER A 152 43.69 -6.81 0.36
N ALA A 153 44.23 -6.39 1.55
CA ALA A 153 45.15 -5.26 1.68
C ALA A 153 46.40 -5.66 2.46
N GLN A 154 47.57 -5.34 1.91
CA GLN A 154 48.87 -5.54 2.56
C GLN A 154 48.96 -4.88 3.93
N MET A 155 48.48 -3.66 4.03
CA MET A 155 48.53 -2.86 5.28
C MET A 155 47.81 -3.56 6.47
N LEU A 156 46.75 -4.36 6.23
CA LEU A 156 46.10 -5.12 7.31
C LEU A 156 47.00 -6.23 7.84
N ILE A 157 47.72 -6.93 6.99
CA ILE A 157 48.71 -7.93 7.40
C ILE A 157 49.86 -7.26 8.19
N GLU A 158 50.40 -6.15 7.71
CA GLU A 158 51.46 -5.40 8.39
C GLU A 158 51.01 -4.92 9.77
N ASN A 159 49.79 -4.40 9.87
CA ASN A 159 49.23 -3.96 11.16
C ASN A 159 49.07 -5.11 12.16
N ILE A 160 48.63 -6.25 11.72
CA ILE A 160 48.51 -7.46 12.58
C ILE A 160 49.90 -7.92 13.01
N LEU A 161 50.88 -8.00 12.12
CA LEU A 161 52.24 -8.39 12.43
C LEU A 161 52.91 -7.44 13.42
N ARG A 162 52.66 -6.12 13.32
CA ARG A 162 53.17 -5.08 14.23
C ARG A 162 52.55 -5.23 15.63
N ASN A 163 51.25 -5.53 15.74
CA ASN A 163 50.47 -5.53 16.98
C ASN A 163 50.29 -6.94 17.57
N GLU A 164 51.00 -7.93 17.09
CA GLU A 164 50.85 -9.35 17.48
C GLU A 164 50.80 -9.58 19.01
N ARG A 165 51.57 -8.81 19.79
CA ARG A 165 51.63 -8.95 21.26
C ARG A 165 50.44 -8.32 22.02
N ASP A 166 49.68 -7.43 21.37
CA ASP A 166 48.63 -6.63 21.96
C ASP A 166 47.25 -6.93 21.36
N LEU A 167 47.13 -8.04 20.62
CA LEU A 167 45.88 -8.49 20.05
C LEU A 167 44.89 -8.94 21.15
N THR A 168 43.83 -8.17 21.34
CA THR A 168 42.77 -8.46 22.32
C THR A 168 41.43 -8.38 21.61
N ALA A 169 40.48 -9.27 21.98
CA ALA A 169 39.13 -9.18 21.52
C ALA A 169 38.31 -8.23 22.40
N ASP A 170 37.40 -7.49 21.80
CA ASP A 170 36.40 -6.71 22.53
C ASP A 170 35.55 -7.64 23.42
N GLU A 171 35.32 -7.24 24.67
CA GLU A 171 34.63 -8.09 25.66
C GLU A 171 33.17 -8.37 25.26
N SER A 172 32.47 -7.37 24.74
CA SER A 172 31.08 -7.50 24.31
C SER A 172 30.97 -8.40 23.08
N LEU A 173 31.88 -8.22 22.11
CA LEU A 173 32.00 -9.10 20.96
C LEU A 173 32.30 -10.54 21.37
N ASN A 174 33.20 -10.74 22.29
CA ASN A 174 33.56 -12.08 22.77
C ASN A 174 32.38 -12.79 23.44
N LYS A 175 31.57 -12.07 24.26
CA LYS A 175 30.33 -12.62 24.84
C LYS A 175 29.36 -13.05 23.74
N LEU A 176 29.10 -12.17 22.76
CA LEU A 176 28.19 -12.46 21.64
C LEU A 176 28.69 -13.63 20.79
N TYR A 177 30.00 -13.70 20.54
CA TYR A 177 30.60 -14.77 19.74
C TYR A 177 30.43 -16.15 20.38
N GLN A 178 30.49 -16.23 21.70
CA GLN A 178 30.35 -17.49 22.47
C GLN A 178 28.90 -18.00 22.50
N ILE A 179 27.91 -17.10 22.42
CA ILE A 179 26.49 -17.46 22.47
C ILE A 179 25.84 -17.61 21.10
N ALA A 180 26.54 -17.20 20.03
CA ALA A 180 26.06 -17.32 18.65
C ALA A 180 25.79 -18.81 18.30
N ASN A 181 24.77 -19.04 17.49
CA ASN A 181 24.30 -20.39 17.17
C ASN A 181 25.29 -21.13 16.24
N ASN A 182 25.97 -22.14 16.77
CA ASN A 182 26.90 -22.96 16.02
C ASN A 182 26.23 -23.91 15.00
N GLN A 183 24.88 -24.01 15.01
CA GLN A 183 24.13 -24.80 14.02
C GLN A 183 23.74 -23.98 12.78
N SER A 184 23.79 -22.65 12.85
CA SER A 184 23.64 -21.78 11.69
C SER A 184 24.87 -21.88 10.79
N SER A 185 24.73 -21.74 9.49
CA SER A 185 25.87 -21.74 8.54
C SER A 185 26.83 -20.58 8.82
N ALA A 186 26.28 -19.43 9.26
CA ALA A 186 27.04 -18.25 9.65
C ALA A 186 26.31 -17.40 10.69
N SER A 187 27.09 -16.57 11.42
CA SER A 187 26.58 -15.52 12.32
C SER A 187 27.29 -14.19 12.00
N ILE A 188 26.54 -13.11 11.94
CA ILE A 188 27.01 -11.76 11.58
C ILE A 188 27.06 -10.91 12.83
N PHE A 189 28.20 -10.30 13.11
CA PHE A 189 28.40 -9.35 14.22
C PHE A 189 28.63 -7.95 13.63
N ILE A 190 27.82 -6.99 14.04
CA ILE A 190 27.87 -5.61 13.56
C ILE A 190 28.29 -4.71 14.72
N ASN A 191 29.43 -4.05 14.57
CA ASN A 191 29.84 -2.96 15.46
C ASN A 191 29.18 -1.67 15.01
N THR A 192 28.18 -1.19 15.73
CA THR A 192 27.40 -0.04 15.32
C THR A 192 28.22 1.26 15.26
N ASN A 193 29.24 1.41 16.14
CA ASN A 193 30.14 2.55 16.12
C ASN A 193 31.06 2.58 14.89
N LYS A 194 31.53 1.42 14.42
CA LYS A 194 32.44 1.29 13.29
C LYS A 194 31.74 1.12 11.94
N SER A 195 30.49 0.69 11.92
CA SER A 195 29.70 0.51 10.70
C SER A 195 28.97 1.76 10.24
N ASN A 196 28.93 2.83 11.04
CA ASN A 196 28.32 4.12 10.64
C ASN A 196 28.82 4.65 9.28
N PRO A 197 30.14 4.68 8.97
CA PRO A 197 30.60 5.13 7.66
C PRO A 197 30.06 4.27 6.51
N LEU A 198 29.99 2.95 6.70
CA LEU A 198 29.49 2.01 5.70
C LEU A 198 27.99 2.27 5.43
N LEU A 199 27.19 2.38 6.49
CA LEU A 199 25.75 2.63 6.37
C LEU A 199 25.42 3.99 5.77
N ASN A 200 26.16 5.03 6.16
CA ASN A 200 25.97 6.36 5.62
C ASN A 200 26.37 6.50 4.15
N HIS A 201 27.08 5.53 3.58
CA HIS A 201 27.25 5.40 2.13
C HIS A 201 26.03 4.83 1.40
N ILE A 202 25.20 4.08 2.13
CA ILE A 202 24.00 3.47 1.57
C ILE A 202 22.80 4.42 1.66
N LEU A 203 22.83 5.35 2.63
CA LEU A 203 21.75 6.31 2.90
C LEU A 203 21.93 7.61 2.10
N SER A 204 20.81 8.20 1.71
CA SER A 204 20.78 9.51 1.04
C SER A 204 21.33 10.63 1.95
N ASP A 205 21.89 11.68 1.37
CA ASP A 205 22.56 12.77 2.12
C ASP A 205 21.68 13.47 3.16
N GLY A 206 20.37 13.52 2.94
CA GLY A 206 19.40 14.10 3.87
C GLY A 206 19.01 13.19 5.04
N HIS A 207 19.38 11.90 5.02
CA HIS A 207 18.87 10.88 5.94
C HIS A 207 19.99 10.07 6.62
N LYS A 208 21.19 10.66 6.73
CA LYS A 208 22.29 10.02 7.44
C LYS A 208 21.93 9.82 8.91
N VAL A 209 22.05 8.59 9.39
CA VAL A 209 21.73 8.21 10.75
C VAL A 209 23.00 7.80 11.49
N ASP A 210 22.99 7.99 12.80
CA ASP A 210 24.03 7.50 13.69
C ASP A 210 23.52 6.25 14.41
N ILE A 211 23.81 5.08 13.83
CA ILE A 211 23.34 3.80 14.38
C ILE A 211 24.02 3.43 15.71
N SER A 212 25.14 4.10 16.06
CA SER A 212 25.76 3.90 17.37
C SER A 212 24.86 4.34 18.52
N LYS A 213 23.90 5.25 18.22
CA LYS A 213 22.84 5.65 19.17
C LYS A 213 21.74 4.64 19.34
N PHE A 214 21.71 3.56 18.54
CA PHE A 214 20.69 2.54 18.63
C PHE A 214 21.10 1.42 19.62
N THR A 215 22.30 0.87 19.45
CA THR A 215 22.89 -0.19 20.25
C THR A 215 24.42 -0.19 20.02
N ASP A 216 25.22 -0.97 20.78
CA ASP A 216 26.69 -1.02 20.59
C ASP A 216 27.10 -2.14 19.63
N TRP A 217 26.59 -3.34 19.86
CA TRP A 217 26.84 -4.53 19.08
C TRP A 217 25.55 -5.25 18.75
N VAL A 218 25.49 -5.81 17.53
CA VAL A 218 24.43 -6.68 17.07
C VAL A 218 25.03 -8.00 16.62
N SER A 219 24.54 -9.12 17.13
CA SER A 219 24.84 -10.48 16.68
C SER A 219 23.61 -11.07 16.05
N LEU A 220 23.69 -11.51 14.79
CA LEU A 220 22.58 -12.03 14.01
C LEU A 220 22.97 -13.35 13.35
N ASP A 221 22.27 -14.43 13.68
CA ASP A 221 22.39 -15.71 12.99
C ASP A 221 21.73 -15.63 11.62
N PHE A 222 22.45 -16.10 10.61
CA PHE A 222 22.02 -16.05 9.22
C PHE A 222 21.22 -17.29 8.87
N ASN A 223 20.06 -17.09 8.27
CA ASN A 223 19.23 -18.14 7.72
C ASN A 223 18.55 -17.64 6.44
N THR A 224 18.77 -18.29 5.33
CA THR A 224 18.12 -17.93 4.07
C THR A 224 17.77 -19.15 3.25
N ASN A 225 16.70 -19.03 2.50
CA ASN A 225 16.31 -20.01 1.48
C ASN A 225 15.76 -19.27 0.25
N LYS A 226 15.03 -19.99 -0.61
CA LYS A 226 14.42 -19.41 -1.80
C LYS A 226 13.45 -18.26 -1.48
N ASP A 227 12.69 -18.36 -0.41
CA ASP A 227 11.53 -17.52 -0.14
C ASP A 227 11.77 -16.48 0.98
N HIS A 228 12.80 -16.63 1.79
CA HIS A 228 13.11 -15.69 2.86
C HIS A 228 14.59 -15.51 3.16
N LEU A 229 14.90 -14.36 3.72
CA LEU A 229 16.12 -14.10 4.49
C LEU A 229 15.72 -13.70 5.90
N LYS A 230 16.14 -14.49 6.89
CA LYS A 230 15.91 -14.23 8.31
C LYS A 230 17.24 -14.05 9.01
N LEU A 231 17.36 -12.94 9.73
CA LEU A 231 18.46 -12.64 10.63
C LEU A 231 17.87 -12.53 12.04
N ASN A 232 18.25 -13.39 12.93
CA ASN A 232 17.76 -13.40 14.32
C ASN A 232 18.89 -13.49 15.31
N GLY A 233 18.80 -12.77 16.41
CA GLY A 233 19.84 -12.79 17.40
C GLY A 233 19.69 -11.75 18.49
N ILE A 234 20.81 -11.16 18.92
CA ILE A 234 20.87 -10.32 20.12
C ILE A 234 21.60 -9.01 19.81
N SER A 235 21.03 -7.91 20.29
CA SER A 235 21.68 -6.60 20.38
C SER A 235 22.10 -6.33 21.82
N MET A 236 23.27 -5.76 22.00
CA MET A 236 23.76 -5.35 23.34
C MET A 236 23.82 -3.83 23.42
N ALA A 237 23.19 -3.27 24.45
CA ALA A 237 23.32 -1.86 24.78
C ALA A 237 24.21 -1.70 26.02
N ASN A 238 25.08 -0.71 26.03
CA ASN A 238 25.91 -0.34 27.14
C ASN A 238 25.17 0.70 28.01
N ASP A 239 25.06 0.45 29.30
CA ASP A 239 24.40 1.36 30.25
C ASP A 239 25.09 2.72 30.36
N SER A 240 26.35 2.79 30.02
CA SER A 240 27.15 4.02 30.06
C SER A 240 26.93 4.91 28.82
N ILE A 241 26.27 4.39 27.77
CA ILE A 241 26.00 5.08 26.53
C ILE A 241 24.49 5.33 26.40
N ILE A 242 24.11 6.49 25.92
CA ILE A 242 22.71 6.86 25.72
C ILE A 242 22.23 6.25 24.40
N ASN A 243 21.60 5.07 24.46
CA ASN A 243 21.11 4.33 23.33
C ASN A 243 19.59 4.46 23.18
N TYR A 244 19.10 4.42 21.94
CA TYR A 244 17.67 4.47 21.62
C TYR A 244 16.90 3.29 22.21
N SER A 245 17.50 2.10 22.24
CA SER A 245 16.92 0.91 22.88
C SER A 245 16.69 1.08 24.39
N ASN A 246 17.51 1.92 25.04
CA ASN A 246 17.37 2.21 26.48
C ASN A 246 16.10 3.01 26.82
N LEU A 247 15.36 3.55 25.82
CA LEU A 247 14.04 4.14 26.05
C LEU A 247 13.05 3.15 26.64
N PHE A 248 13.21 1.87 26.35
CA PHE A 248 12.34 0.76 26.79
C PHE A 248 12.89 -0.01 27.98
N LYS A 249 14.01 0.42 28.56
CA LYS A 249 14.64 -0.25 29.69
C LYS A 249 13.73 -0.21 30.93
N ASN A 250 13.68 -1.32 31.70
CA ASN A 250 12.80 -1.54 32.83
C ASN A 250 11.31 -1.44 32.48
N SER A 251 10.96 -1.78 31.25
CA SER A 251 9.59 -1.89 30.76
C SER A 251 9.43 -3.25 30.07
N HIS A 252 8.27 -3.86 30.21
CA HIS A 252 7.97 -5.12 29.51
C HIS A 252 7.42 -4.80 28.12
N ALA A 253 7.82 -5.60 27.15
CA ALA A 253 7.24 -5.57 25.81
C ALA A 253 5.78 -6.07 25.87
N LEU A 254 4.94 -5.51 25.00
CA LEU A 254 3.54 -5.92 24.88
C LEU A 254 3.26 -6.43 23.46
N THR A 255 2.14 -7.14 23.29
CA THR A 255 1.64 -7.50 21.97
C THR A 255 1.14 -6.24 21.26
N PRO A 256 1.73 -5.84 20.09
CA PRO A 256 1.33 -4.64 19.37
C PRO A 256 -0.13 -4.69 18.90
N LYS A 257 -0.88 -3.62 19.17
CA LYS A 257 -2.29 -3.45 18.79
C LYS A 257 -2.45 -2.60 17.52
N THR A 258 -1.44 -1.83 17.12
CA THR A 258 -1.48 -1.02 15.88
C THR A 258 -1.98 -1.79 14.65
N PRO A 259 -1.57 -3.07 14.40
CA PRO A 259 -2.06 -3.82 13.24
C PRO A 259 -3.57 -4.06 13.23
N THR A 260 -4.23 -4.05 14.39
CA THR A 260 -5.68 -4.28 14.52
C THR A 260 -6.52 -3.08 14.12
N LEU A 261 -5.91 -1.87 14.11
CA LEU A 261 -6.55 -0.62 13.73
C LEU A 261 -6.08 -0.07 12.38
N ALA A 262 -4.82 -0.34 12.01
CA ALA A 262 -4.26 0.13 10.74
C ALA A 262 -5.11 -0.39 9.57
N PRO A 263 -5.47 0.45 8.59
CA PRO A 263 -6.17 0.02 7.38
C PRO A 263 -5.43 -1.11 6.65
N MET A 264 -6.17 -2.03 6.04
CA MET A 264 -5.60 -3.17 5.30
C MET A 264 -4.67 -2.73 4.16
N ALA A 265 -4.99 -1.59 3.53
CA ALA A 265 -4.20 -1.02 2.44
C ALA A 265 -2.96 -0.22 2.90
N SER A 266 -2.61 -0.25 4.20
CA SER A 266 -1.43 0.46 4.70
C SER A 266 -0.15 -0.11 4.09
N ASP A 267 0.80 0.78 3.77
CA ASP A 267 2.09 0.43 3.18
C ASP A 267 3.03 -0.17 4.22
N ALA A 268 3.00 0.38 5.43
CA ALA A 268 3.76 -0.12 6.58
C ALA A 268 3.14 0.30 7.90
N ILE A 269 3.53 -0.42 8.96
CA ILE A 269 3.27 -0.07 10.36
C ILE A 269 4.57 -0.08 11.15
N LEU A 270 4.65 0.79 12.17
CA LEU A 270 5.70 0.78 13.19
C LEU A 270 5.04 0.95 14.56
N ALA A 271 5.25 0.02 15.47
CA ALA A 271 4.70 0.06 16.82
C ALA A 271 5.83 0.06 17.85
N PHE A 272 5.69 0.87 18.88
CA PHE A 272 6.51 0.90 20.07
C PHE A 272 5.62 0.60 21.28
N THR A 273 5.94 -0.42 22.04
CA THR A 273 5.16 -0.80 23.23
C THR A 273 5.98 -0.67 24.51
N PHE A 274 5.31 -0.36 25.59
CA PHE A 274 5.86 -0.31 26.94
C PHE A 274 4.71 -0.43 27.96
N ASP A 275 4.92 -1.21 29.02
CA ASP A 275 3.92 -1.43 30.05
C ASP A 275 3.86 -0.29 31.11
N ASN A 276 4.82 0.62 31.07
CA ASN A 276 4.95 1.69 32.06
C ASN A 276 5.46 3.00 31.44
N TYR A 277 4.54 3.95 31.27
CA TYR A 277 4.85 5.28 30.73
C TYR A 277 5.85 6.07 31.60
N GLU A 278 5.81 5.92 32.95
CA GLU A 278 6.72 6.66 33.83
C GLU A 278 8.16 6.21 33.59
N ASN A 279 8.40 4.90 33.45
CA ASN A 279 9.71 4.36 33.10
C ASN A 279 10.18 4.88 31.74
N PHE A 280 9.29 4.88 30.73
CA PHE A 280 9.59 5.45 29.44
C PHE A 280 9.97 6.94 29.55
N ALA A 281 9.20 7.76 30.27
CA ALA A 281 9.48 9.18 30.44
C ALA A 281 10.79 9.47 31.21
N LEU A 282 11.15 8.63 32.19
CA LEU A 282 12.43 8.70 32.89
C LEU A 282 13.60 8.35 31.97
N ASN A 283 13.45 7.31 31.14
CA ASN A 283 14.45 6.92 30.15
C ASN A 283 14.58 7.97 29.04
N GLN A 284 13.48 8.54 28.58
CA GLN A 284 13.44 9.65 27.63
C GLN A 284 14.21 10.87 28.16
N LYS A 285 14.02 11.22 29.44
CA LYS A 285 14.77 12.31 30.08
C LYS A 285 16.29 12.08 30.02
N LYS A 286 16.72 10.84 30.30
CA LYS A 286 18.14 10.47 30.19
C LYS A 286 18.63 10.54 28.77
N TYR A 287 17.86 9.98 27.83
CA TYR A 287 18.21 9.96 26.40
C TYR A 287 18.38 11.36 25.80
N LEU A 288 17.48 12.28 26.14
CA LEU A 288 17.49 13.65 25.60
C LEU A 288 18.41 14.62 26.36
N ASP A 289 18.99 14.18 27.47
CA ASP A 289 19.81 15.03 28.37
C ASP A 289 19.13 16.39 28.70
N ARG A 290 17.83 16.33 28.96
CA ARG A 290 17.04 17.51 29.33
C ARG A 290 15.95 17.18 30.33
N SER A 291 15.47 18.20 31.07
CA SER A 291 14.29 18.01 31.91
C SER A 291 13.06 17.74 31.02
N VAL A 292 12.49 16.56 31.16
CA VAL A 292 11.18 16.21 30.59
C VAL A 292 10.15 16.40 31.69
N VAL A 293 9.05 17.05 31.38
CA VAL A 293 7.91 17.12 32.31
C VAL A 293 7.27 15.74 32.31
N ILE A 294 7.39 15.03 33.41
CA ILE A 294 6.62 13.80 33.61
C ILE A 294 5.21 14.25 33.96
N ASP A 295 4.37 14.21 32.98
CA ASP A 295 2.98 14.65 33.06
C ASP A 295 2.08 13.41 33.18
N THR A 296 1.04 13.50 33.95
CA THR A 296 0.05 12.42 34.13
C THR A 296 -0.93 12.32 32.95
N THR A 297 -0.88 13.24 32.00
CA THR A 297 -1.77 13.27 30.83
C THR A 297 -1.71 11.97 30.02
N PHE A 298 -0.51 11.46 29.77
CA PHE A 298 -0.30 10.26 28.94
C PHE A 298 0.13 9.02 29.73
N LYS A 299 -0.07 9.02 31.05
CA LYS A 299 0.38 7.93 31.94
C LYS A 299 -0.22 6.56 31.57
N ASP A 300 -1.37 6.55 30.94
CA ASP A 300 -2.14 5.36 30.61
C ASP A 300 -1.84 4.84 29.17
N VAL A 301 -0.88 5.45 28.46
CA VAL A 301 -0.44 5.01 27.12
C VAL A 301 0.46 3.80 27.25
N GLU A 302 0.17 2.76 26.47
CA GLU A 302 0.92 1.50 26.41
C GLU A 302 1.62 1.27 25.07
N GLU A 303 1.13 1.94 24.00
CA GLU A 303 1.68 1.76 22.67
C GLU A 303 1.60 3.07 21.88
N ILE A 304 2.67 3.34 21.12
CA ILE A 304 2.73 4.37 20.10
C ILE A 304 2.86 3.69 18.75
N GLY A 305 1.82 3.78 17.95
CA GLY A 305 1.76 3.21 16.60
C GLY A 305 1.94 4.29 15.53
N PHE A 306 2.63 3.94 14.45
CA PHE A 306 2.67 4.70 13.21
C PHE A 306 2.09 3.86 12.10
N VAL A 307 1.29 4.48 11.26
CA VAL A 307 0.74 3.86 10.06
C VAL A 307 1.09 4.72 8.87
N TYR A 308 1.69 4.10 7.87
CA TYR A 308 2.05 4.72 6.59
C TYR A 308 1.02 4.27 5.56
N LEU A 309 0.35 5.22 4.93
CA LEU A 309 -0.76 4.98 4.00
C LEU A 309 -0.80 6.07 2.94
N ASN A 310 -0.67 5.72 1.67
CA ASN A 310 -0.77 6.67 0.54
C ASN A 310 0.10 7.93 0.70
N ASN A 311 1.38 7.76 1.08
CA ASN A 311 2.33 8.83 1.38
C ASN A 311 1.96 9.70 2.60
N GLU A 312 0.96 9.33 3.36
CA GLU A 312 0.58 9.97 4.61
C GLU A 312 1.02 9.15 5.83
N LYS A 313 1.09 9.82 6.98
CA LYS A 313 1.48 9.21 8.25
C LYS A 313 0.43 9.52 9.29
N ALA A 314 -0.14 8.47 9.89
CA ALA A 314 -0.99 8.58 11.07
C ALA A 314 -0.24 8.09 12.32
N VAL A 315 -0.61 8.61 13.50
CA VAL A 315 -0.10 8.18 14.80
C VAL A 315 -1.25 7.63 15.64
N ILE A 316 -1.04 6.48 16.26
CA ILE A 316 -1.99 5.84 17.16
C ILE A 316 -1.41 5.83 18.57
N LEU A 317 -2.16 6.26 19.55
CA LEU A 317 -1.87 6.04 20.96
C LEU A 317 -2.87 5.03 21.51
N HIS A 318 -2.43 3.80 21.78
CA HIS A 318 -3.22 2.84 22.53
C HIS A 318 -3.07 3.09 24.03
N THR A 319 -4.19 3.03 24.74
CA THR A 319 -4.24 3.35 26.16
C THR A 319 -5.18 2.39 26.90
N TYR A 320 -4.92 2.13 28.18
CA TYR A 320 -5.85 1.45 29.06
C TYR A 320 -6.78 2.41 29.82
N GLY A 321 -6.55 3.73 29.71
CA GLY A 321 -7.39 4.77 30.29
C GLY A 321 -7.38 6.04 29.44
N SER A 322 -8.55 6.58 29.07
CA SER A 322 -8.67 7.70 28.14
C SER A 322 -8.91 9.05 28.82
N GLU A 323 -9.36 9.08 30.11
CA GLU A 323 -9.87 10.28 30.76
C GLU A 323 -8.87 11.45 30.78
N ASN A 324 -7.61 11.18 31.11
CA ASN A 324 -6.59 12.23 31.21
C ASN A 324 -6.26 12.84 29.84
N ILE A 325 -6.22 11.99 28.80
CA ILE A 325 -5.94 12.41 27.43
C ILE A 325 -7.13 13.23 26.90
N LEU A 326 -8.37 12.77 27.13
CA LEU A 326 -9.59 13.51 26.75
C LEU A 326 -9.62 14.88 27.39
N ASN A 327 -9.43 14.97 28.71
CA ASN A 327 -9.39 16.25 29.43
C ASN A 327 -8.32 17.23 28.93
N TYR A 328 -7.26 16.72 28.32
CA TYR A 328 -6.23 17.53 27.67
C TYR A 328 -6.67 17.94 26.27
N LEU A 329 -7.21 17.04 25.45
CA LEU A 329 -7.63 17.29 24.08
C LEU A 329 -8.85 18.22 24.00
N ASP A 330 -9.81 18.11 24.93
CA ASP A 330 -10.98 19.00 25.01
C ASP A 330 -10.59 20.49 25.10
N LYS A 331 -9.42 20.79 25.70
CA LYS A 331 -8.90 22.16 25.78
C LYS A 331 -8.28 22.65 24.46
N LEU A 332 -8.01 21.72 23.56
CA LEU A 332 -7.41 21.98 22.25
C LEU A 332 -8.42 21.85 21.11
N GLU A 333 -9.65 21.40 21.39
CA GLU A 333 -10.71 21.28 20.41
C GLU A 333 -10.98 22.62 19.71
N LYS A 334 -11.13 22.57 18.40
CA LYS A 334 -11.44 23.70 17.53
C LYS A 334 -12.79 23.53 16.84
N ASP A 335 -13.00 22.36 16.26
CA ASP A 335 -14.18 21.95 15.52
C ASP A 335 -14.30 20.42 15.57
N SER A 336 -15.47 19.89 15.27
CA SER A 336 -15.65 18.43 15.14
C SER A 336 -16.68 18.10 14.06
N GLU A 337 -16.54 16.92 13.46
CA GLU A 337 -17.49 16.31 12.54
C GLU A 337 -17.78 14.86 12.93
N GLU A 338 -18.98 14.37 12.64
CA GLU A 338 -19.33 12.97 12.86
C GLU A 338 -19.18 12.18 11.55
N TYR A 339 -18.48 11.04 11.59
CA TYR A 339 -18.33 10.13 10.47
C TYR A 339 -18.63 8.70 10.90
N GLN A 340 -19.65 8.08 10.30
CA GLN A 340 -20.08 6.71 10.60
C GLN A 340 -20.21 6.41 12.11
N GLY A 341 -20.71 7.38 12.90
CA GLY A 341 -20.89 7.27 14.36
C GLY A 341 -19.60 7.36 15.18
N ASN A 342 -18.50 7.83 14.59
CA ASN A 342 -17.29 8.25 15.29
C ASN A 342 -17.09 9.76 15.10
N GLU A 343 -16.67 10.45 16.16
CA GLU A 343 -16.33 11.85 16.08
C GLU A 343 -14.89 12.04 15.58
N ILE A 344 -14.69 12.98 14.65
CA ILE A 344 -13.39 13.45 14.18
C ILE A 344 -13.26 14.89 14.67
N VAL A 345 -12.28 15.13 15.53
CA VAL A 345 -12.10 16.41 16.22
C VAL A 345 -10.87 17.13 15.66
N GLY A 346 -11.04 18.38 15.23
CA GLY A 346 -9.98 19.28 14.84
C GLY A 346 -9.31 19.93 16.04
N LEU A 347 -7.97 20.07 16.01
CA LEU A 347 -7.17 20.58 17.12
C LEU A 347 -6.56 21.94 16.81
N SER A 348 -6.56 22.84 17.78
CA SER A 348 -5.95 24.17 17.70
C SER A 348 -4.42 24.15 17.87
N LYS A 349 -3.85 23.08 18.43
CA LYS A 349 -2.40 22.84 18.57
C LYS A 349 -2.05 21.45 18.09
N SER A 350 -1.12 21.34 17.15
CA SER A 350 -0.84 20.09 16.43
C SER A 350 0.52 19.47 16.73
N ASP A 351 1.42 20.13 17.48
CA ASP A 351 2.80 19.70 17.70
C ASP A 351 3.04 19.04 19.07
N PHE A 352 2.00 18.87 19.88
CA PHE A 352 2.14 18.40 21.25
C PHE A 352 2.69 16.97 21.34
N LEU A 353 2.33 16.08 20.42
CA LEU A 353 2.85 14.71 20.41
C LEU A 353 4.38 14.69 20.30
N ASN A 354 4.97 15.59 19.51
CA ASN A 354 6.44 15.72 19.39
C ASN A 354 7.08 16.14 20.72
N GLN A 355 6.37 16.87 21.58
CA GLN A 355 6.88 17.32 22.88
C GLN A 355 6.90 16.18 23.91
N TYR A 356 5.83 15.37 23.93
CA TYR A 356 5.66 14.29 24.91
C TYR A 356 6.43 13.01 24.53
N PHE A 357 6.56 12.71 23.24
CA PHE A 357 7.05 11.43 22.77
C PHE A 357 8.34 11.50 21.93
N ASN A 358 9.05 12.63 21.90
CA ASN A 358 10.40 12.71 21.31
C ASN A 358 11.34 11.74 22.06
N PRO A 359 12.17 10.91 21.41
CA PRO A 359 12.48 10.90 19.98
C PRO A 359 11.57 9.97 19.13
N LEU A 360 10.61 9.29 19.71
CA LEU A 360 9.74 8.37 18.95
C LEU A 360 8.87 9.13 17.93
N ILE A 361 8.24 10.24 18.37
CA ILE A 361 7.46 11.10 17.48
C ILE A 361 8.25 12.38 17.21
N GLN A 362 8.55 12.63 15.93
CA GLN A 362 9.21 13.83 15.44
C GLN A 362 8.53 14.34 14.18
N ASP A 363 8.47 15.66 14.01
CA ASP A 363 7.94 16.34 12.82
C ASP A 363 6.52 15.89 12.39
N PHE A 364 5.70 15.48 13.38
CA PHE A 364 4.32 15.07 13.15
C PHE A 364 3.35 16.18 13.58
N LYS A 365 2.31 16.39 12.77
CA LYS A 365 1.23 17.34 13.04
C LYS A 365 -0.09 16.64 13.29
N ALA A 366 -0.51 16.59 14.53
CA ALA A 366 -1.80 16.07 14.95
C ALA A 366 -2.87 17.17 14.77
N ASN A 367 -3.31 17.42 13.52
CA ASN A 367 -4.34 18.43 13.26
C ASN A 367 -5.73 17.93 13.64
N TYR A 368 -5.95 16.62 13.52
CA TYR A 368 -7.21 15.94 13.80
C TYR A 368 -6.98 14.68 14.59
N TYR A 369 -8.00 14.27 15.36
CA TYR A 369 -8.01 12.92 15.95
C TYR A 369 -9.40 12.31 15.93
N THR A 370 -9.46 11.01 16.08
CA THR A 370 -10.66 10.22 16.38
C THR A 370 -10.34 9.15 17.39
N ILE A 371 -11.37 8.62 18.05
CA ILE A 371 -11.23 7.52 18.99
C ILE A 371 -11.84 6.26 18.37
N ILE A 372 -11.05 5.20 18.31
CA ILE A 372 -11.50 3.87 17.89
C ILE A 372 -11.16 2.91 19.02
N GLU A 373 -12.18 2.33 19.67
CA GLU A 373 -12.03 1.53 20.89
C GLU A 373 -11.26 2.30 21.98
N ASN A 374 -10.11 1.79 22.42
CA ASN A 374 -9.25 2.38 23.44
C ASN A 374 -8.01 3.05 22.84
N ALA A 375 -8.11 3.55 21.61
CA ALA A 375 -7.00 4.19 20.92
C ALA A 375 -7.38 5.56 20.36
N PHE A 376 -6.47 6.50 20.50
CA PHE A 376 -6.53 7.80 19.84
C PHE A 376 -5.75 7.73 18.54
N VAL A 377 -6.42 7.96 17.42
CA VAL A 377 -5.79 8.00 16.09
C VAL A 377 -5.66 9.45 15.66
N PHE A 378 -4.44 9.90 15.41
CA PHE A 378 -4.11 11.28 15.01
C PHE A 378 -3.65 11.32 13.55
N SER A 379 -4.07 12.36 12.84
CA SER A 379 -3.63 12.61 11.45
C SER A 379 -3.53 14.10 11.16
N PRO A 380 -2.68 14.52 10.21
CA PRO A 380 -2.71 15.84 9.62
C PRO A 380 -4.01 16.11 8.83
N ASN A 381 -4.67 15.04 8.32
CA ASN A 381 -5.77 15.07 7.37
C ASN A 381 -6.97 14.27 7.91
N PRO A 382 -8.21 14.83 7.96
CA PRO A 382 -9.39 14.11 8.44
C PRO A 382 -9.78 12.92 7.56
N GLU A 383 -9.47 12.96 6.25
CA GLU A 383 -9.80 11.86 5.32
C GLU A 383 -9.04 10.57 5.65
N THR A 384 -7.81 10.70 6.15
CA THR A 384 -7.05 9.56 6.67
C THR A 384 -7.79 8.91 7.85
N LEU A 385 -8.37 9.71 8.76
CA LEU A 385 -9.15 9.19 9.89
C LEU A 385 -10.43 8.48 9.42
N LYS A 386 -11.12 9.02 8.41
CA LYS A 386 -12.30 8.36 7.80
C LYS A 386 -11.93 7.00 7.23
N THR A 387 -10.74 6.89 6.60
CA THR A 387 -10.20 5.61 6.12
C THR A 387 -9.99 4.62 7.27
N PHE A 388 -9.43 5.05 8.40
CA PHE A 388 -9.29 4.21 9.59
C PHE A 388 -10.65 3.71 10.11
N ILE A 389 -11.61 4.61 10.30
CA ILE A 389 -12.95 4.28 10.79
C ILE A 389 -13.62 3.27 9.86
N GLY A 390 -13.60 3.53 8.55
CA GLY A 390 -14.23 2.66 7.55
C GLY A 390 -13.60 1.27 7.50
N ASN A 391 -12.26 1.17 7.51
CA ASN A 391 -11.57 -0.12 7.53
C ASN A 391 -11.83 -0.89 8.81
N PHE A 392 -11.78 -0.22 9.97
CA PHE A 392 -12.05 -0.87 11.25
C PHE A 392 -13.47 -1.45 11.31
N LYS A 393 -14.50 -0.69 10.92
CA LYS A 393 -15.90 -1.15 10.88
C LYS A 393 -16.14 -2.31 9.90
N ASN A 394 -15.41 -2.35 8.81
CA ASN A 394 -15.46 -3.43 7.84
C ASN A 394 -14.54 -4.62 8.19
N VAL A 395 -13.89 -4.61 9.36
CA VAL A 395 -12.92 -5.64 9.78
C VAL A 395 -11.79 -5.84 8.75
N SER A 396 -11.46 -4.77 8.01
CA SER A 396 -10.45 -4.73 6.95
C SER A 396 -9.17 -4.08 7.46
N THR A 397 -8.50 -4.73 8.42
CA THR A 397 -7.33 -4.20 9.09
C THR A 397 -6.03 -4.88 8.64
N PHE A 398 -4.90 -4.25 8.91
CA PHE A 398 -3.57 -4.73 8.50
C PHE A 398 -3.25 -6.11 9.09
N GLU A 399 -3.74 -6.42 10.28
CA GLU A 399 -3.58 -7.76 10.89
C GLU A 399 -4.17 -8.90 10.07
N LYS A 400 -5.11 -8.61 9.16
CA LYS A 400 -5.74 -9.60 8.29
C LYS A 400 -4.94 -9.87 7.01
N THR A 401 -3.93 -9.05 6.72
CA THR A 401 -3.07 -9.22 5.54
C THR A 401 -2.20 -10.47 5.64
N SER A 402 -1.85 -11.07 4.49
CA SER A 402 -0.87 -12.16 4.43
C SER A 402 0.51 -11.71 4.92
N VAL A 403 0.89 -10.48 4.60
CA VAL A 403 2.15 -9.85 5.04
C VAL A 403 2.28 -9.90 6.55
N TYR A 404 1.28 -9.40 7.29
CA TYR A 404 1.34 -9.38 8.75
C TYR A 404 1.26 -10.79 9.36
N LYS A 405 0.39 -11.66 8.85
CA LYS A 405 0.25 -13.04 9.34
C LYS A 405 1.55 -13.83 9.19
N THR A 406 2.16 -13.75 8.01
CA THR A 406 3.44 -14.44 7.76
C THR A 406 4.56 -13.89 8.64
N ALA A 407 4.63 -12.56 8.83
CA ALA A 407 5.58 -11.96 9.75
C ALA A 407 5.35 -12.44 11.18
N LYS A 408 4.10 -12.47 11.66
CA LYS A 408 3.73 -12.91 13.01
C LYS A 408 4.11 -14.37 13.30
N GLU A 409 4.03 -15.27 12.32
CA GLU A 409 4.45 -16.67 12.45
C GLU A 409 5.97 -16.83 12.68
N GLN A 410 6.76 -15.83 12.29
CA GLN A 410 8.22 -15.86 12.33
C GLN A 410 8.82 -14.99 13.45
N LEU A 411 8.03 -14.13 14.06
CA LEU A 411 8.43 -13.16 15.07
C LEU A 411 7.82 -13.51 16.43
N ALA A 412 8.33 -12.91 17.50
CA ALA A 412 7.72 -13.03 18.83
C ALA A 412 6.38 -12.29 18.89
N ASP A 413 5.46 -12.76 19.74
CA ASP A 413 4.14 -12.12 19.93
C ASP A 413 4.26 -10.74 20.57
N GLU A 414 5.20 -10.56 21.49
CA GLU A 414 5.47 -9.31 22.20
C GLU A 414 6.67 -8.60 21.58
N SER A 415 6.63 -7.27 21.51
CA SER A 415 7.68 -6.46 20.92
C SER A 415 7.77 -5.09 21.56
N SER A 416 8.96 -4.66 21.97
CA SER A 416 9.19 -3.25 22.32
C SER A 416 9.19 -2.36 21.08
N MET A 417 9.60 -2.90 19.93
CA MET A 417 9.52 -2.26 18.61
C MET A 417 9.16 -3.32 17.55
N LEU A 418 8.15 -3.05 16.75
CA LEU A 418 7.75 -3.86 15.61
C LEU A 418 7.56 -2.97 14.38
N PHE A 419 8.28 -3.26 13.31
CA PHE A 419 8.06 -2.68 11.99
C PHE A 419 7.64 -3.80 11.02
N VAL A 420 6.58 -3.58 10.25
CA VAL A 420 6.16 -4.48 9.18
C VAL A 420 5.74 -3.65 7.96
N SER A 421 6.25 -4.01 6.80
CA SER A 421 6.00 -3.32 5.54
C SER A 421 5.62 -4.31 4.44
N ASN A 422 4.66 -3.93 3.60
CA ASN A 422 4.40 -4.61 2.33
C ASN A 422 5.43 -4.18 1.27
N ALA A 423 5.25 -4.64 0.03
CA ALA A 423 6.15 -4.32 -1.07
C ALA A 423 6.18 -2.81 -1.40
N ASP A 424 5.01 -2.14 -1.40
CA ASP A 424 4.90 -0.71 -1.71
C ASP A 424 5.59 0.13 -0.63
N GLY A 425 5.46 -0.28 0.63
CA GLY A 425 6.18 0.34 1.74
C GLY A 425 7.69 0.12 1.65
N VAL A 426 8.17 -1.05 1.22
CA VAL A 426 9.60 -1.28 0.96
C VAL A 426 10.10 -0.30 -0.11
N ASP A 427 9.39 -0.18 -1.22
CA ASP A 427 9.74 0.77 -2.30
C ASP A 427 9.73 2.22 -1.80
N TYR A 428 8.73 2.62 -1.02
CA TYR A 428 8.65 3.95 -0.41
C TYR A 428 9.87 4.25 0.47
N PHE A 429 10.24 3.33 1.36
CA PHE A 429 11.39 3.53 2.26
C PHE A 429 12.72 3.52 1.51
N LEU A 430 12.88 2.68 0.50
CA LEU A 430 14.07 2.69 -0.36
C LEU A 430 14.21 4.04 -1.07
N ASP A 431 13.15 4.58 -1.65
CA ASP A 431 13.16 5.87 -2.34
C ASP A 431 13.47 7.06 -1.44
N GLN A 432 12.95 7.04 -0.21
CA GLN A 432 13.11 8.13 0.73
C GLN A 432 14.48 8.15 1.40
N TYR A 433 14.99 6.98 1.77
CA TYR A 433 16.14 6.90 2.68
C TYR A 433 17.42 6.39 2.05
N MET A 434 17.36 5.69 0.91
CA MET A 434 18.54 5.12 0.26
C MET A 434 19.16 6.07 -0.76
N ASP A 435 20.46 5.88 -1.02
CA ASP A 435 21.16 6.61 -2.07
C ASP A 435 20.55 6.30 -3.45
N LYS A 436 20.30 7.34 -4.25
CA LYS A 436 19.60 7.23 -5.54
C LYS A 436 20.29 6.34 -6.56
N ASP A 437 21.63 6.29 -6.55
CA ASP A 437 22.38 5.43 -7.48
C ASP A 437 22.27 3.95 -7.09
N LEU A 438 22.14 3.66 -5.80
CA LEU A 438 21.88 2.32 -5.30
C LEU A 438 20.44 1.87 -5.60
N VAL A 439 19.46 2.72 -5.34
CA VAL A 439 18.02 2.44 -5.56
C VAL A 439 17.69 2.24 -7.03
N LYS A 440 18.36 2.96 -7.93
CA LYS A 440 18.15 2.86 -9.39
C LYS A 440 18.29 1.44 -9.93
N ASN A 441 19.15 0.62 -9.31
CA ASN A 441 19.38 -0.77 -9.68
C ASN A 441 18.61 -1.77 -8.81
N VAL A 442 18.02 -1.32 -7.68
CA VAL A 442 17.25 -2.15 -6.74
C VAL A 442 15.76 -2.17 -7.05
N LYS A 443 15.21 -1.13 -7.70
CA LYS A 443 13.83 -1.09 -8.18
C LYS A 443 13.58 -2.07 -9.32
N THR A 444 13.83 -3.33 -9.07
CA THR A 444 13.46 -4.38 -9.99
C THR A 444 12.08 -4.89 -9.61
N LYS A 445 11.30 -5.29 -10.63
CA LYS A 445 10.00 -5.95 -10.45
C LYS A 445 10.04 -7.13 -9.44
N GLU A 446 11.23 -7.63 -9.16
CA GLU A 446 11.47 -8.78 -8.29
C GLU A 446 11.42 -8.44 -6.80
N LEU A 447 11.83 -7.22 -6.36
CA LEU A 447 11.72 -6.80 -4.96
C LEU A 447 10.28 -6.49 -4.55
N SER A 448 9.41 -6.13 -5.50
CA SER A 448 7.98 -5.94 -5.22
C SER A 448 7.26 -7.22 -4.79
N GLU A 449 7.93 -8.37 -4.83
CA GLU A 449 7.40 -9.64 -4.32
C GLU A 449 7.73 -9.90 -2.84
N TYR A 450 8.48 -8.99 -2.18
CA TYR A 450 8.92 -9.19 -0.80
C TYR A 450 8.27 -8.21 0.18
N SER A 451 7.98 -8.70 1.38
CA SER A 451 7.69 -7.91 2.57
C SER A 451 8.93 -7.82 3.45
N PHE A 452 8.97 -6.79 4.29
CA PHE A 452 10.03 -6.60 5.28
C PHE A 452 9.44 -6.50 6.68
N ALA A 453 10.08 -7.14 7.65
CA ALA A 453 9.75 -6.95 9.06
C ALA A 453 11.03 -6.83 9.90
N ALA A 454 10.96 -5.98 10.93
CA ALA A 454 12.00 -5.84 11.94
C ALA A 454 11.36 -5.78 13.33
N GLN A 455 11.92 -6.52 14.28
CA GLN A 455 11.42 -6.60 15.63
C GLN A 455 12.57 -6.47 16.61
N MET A 456 12.32 -5.77 17.72
CA MET A 456 13.19 -5.75 18.89
C MET A 456 12.34 -5.98 20.14
N VAL A 457 12.78 -6.93 20.98
CA VAL A 457 12.23 -7.19 22.32
C VAL A 457 13.32 -6.82 23.32
N VAL A 458 13.10 -5.75 24.05
CA VAL A 458 14.07 -5.25 25.02
C VAL A 458 14.01 -6.10 26.29
N ASP A 459 15.18 -6.55 26.76
CA ASP A 459 15.40 -7.16 28.07
C ASP A 459 16.46 -6.32 28.84
N ASP A 460 16.77 -6.64 30.07
CA ASP A 460 17.60 -5.79 30.96
C ASP A 460 18.94 -5.34 30.33
N ASN A 461 19.77 -6.29 29.83
CA ASN A 461 21.10 -6.02 29.31
C ASN A 461 21.32 -6.40 27.85
N PHE A 462 20.33 -6.99 27.21
CA PHE A 462 20.36 -7.37 25.80
C PHE A 462 18.97 -7.32 25.22
N HIS A 463 18.89 -7.25 23.90
CA HIS A 463 17.61 -7.14 23.19
C HIS A 463 17.56 -8.21 22.11
N HIS A 464 16.50 -9.00 22.09
CA HIS A 464 16.25 -9.90 20.97
C HIS A 464 15.93 -9.08 19.72
N THR A 465 16.66 -9.34 18.65
CA THR A 465 16.53 -8.61 17.38
C THR A 465 16.24 -9.60 16.26
N ASN A 466 15.18 -9.34 15.50
CA ASN A 466 14.80 -10.11 14.32
C ASN A 466 14.65 -9.19 13.13
N ILE A 467 15.18 -9.61 11.99
CA ILE A 467 15.01 -8.96 10.67
C ILE A 467 14.55 -10.04 9.70
N LEU A 468 13.48 -9.79 8.98
CA LEU A 468 12.88 -10.73 8.06
C LEU A 468 12.58 -10.04 6.72
N PHE A 469 13.11 -10.60 5.64
CA PHE A 469 12.63 -10.39 4.28
C PHE A 469 11.92 -11.68 3.86
N GLN A 470 10.65 -11.57 3.52
CA GLN A 470 9.81 -12.72 3.20
C GLN A 470 9.14 -12.49 1.84
N LYS A 471 9.24 -13.46 0.94
CA LYS A 471 8.47 -13.47 -0.28
C LYS A 471 6.99 -13.50 0.07
N ILE A 472 6.24 -12.54 -0.45
CA ILE A 472 4.80 -12.46 -0.19
C ILE A 472 4.17 -13.67 -0.85
N ALA A 473 3.64 -14.58 -0.05
CA ALA A 473 2.83 -15.66 -0.59
C ALA A 473 1.67 -15.01 -1.35
N HIS A 474 1.57 -15.28 -2.64
CA HIS A 474 0.35 -15.01 -3.36
C HIS A 474 -0.73 -15.90 -2.75
N GLU A 475 -1.30 -15.45 -1.62
CA GLU A 475 -2.58 -15.99 -1.24
C GLU A 475 -3.47 -15.81 -2.47
N THR A 476 -4.18 -16.87 -2.86
CA THR A 476 -5.46 -16.70 -3.54
C THR A 476 -6.22 -15.70 -2.69
N THR A 477 -6.12 -14.44 -3.06
CA THR A 477 -6.70 -13.31 -2.34
C THR A 477 -8.13 -13.68 -2.07
N LEU A 478 -8.48 -13.91 -0.82
CA LEU A 478 -9.86 -13.97 -0.43
C LEU A 478 -10.47 -12.70 -1.02
N ASN A 479 -11.41 -12.87 -1.97
CA ASN A 479 -12.12 -11.77 -2.61
C ASN A 479 -12.67 -10.85 -1.53
N LYS A 480 -11.91 -9.84 -1.13
CA LYS A 480 -12.27 -8.88 -0.09
C LYS A 480 -12.44 -7.51 -0.72
N THR A 481 -13.53 -6.85 -0.36
CA THR A 481 -13.77 -5.45 -0.72
C THR A 481 -13.27 -4.60 0.43
N ILE A 482 -12.37 -3.65 0.14
CA ILE A 482 -11.77 -2.76 1.14
C ILE A 482 -11.93 -1.30 0.71
N PRO A 483 -12.18 -0.34 1.62
CA PRO A 483 -12.06 1.08 1.33
C PRO A 483 -10.63 1.39 0.84
N TYR A 484 -10.53 2.10 -0.30
CA TYR A 484 -9.26 2.51 -0.88
C TYR A 484 -8.91 3.94 -0.49
N PHE A 485 -9.82 4.88 -0.74
CA PHE A 485 -9.77 6.24 -0.20
C PHE A 485 -11.16 6.86 -0.10
N THR A 486 -11.27 7.92 0.71
CA THR A 486 -12.43 8.81 0.79
C THR A 486 -11.97 10.24 0.51
N LEU A 487 -12.75 11.01 -0.25
CA LEU A 487 -12.47 12.42 -0.54
C LEU A 487 -13.70 13.26 -0.24
N GLN A 488 -13.54 14.29 0.59
CA GLN A 488 -14.55 15.28 0.87
C GLN A 488 -14.45 16.46 -0.11
N LEU A 489 -15.60 16.91 -0.61
CA LEU A 489 -15.72 18.09 -1.46
C LEU A 489 -16.29 19.27 -0.67
N ASP A 490 -16.25 20.45 -1.27
CA ASP A 490 -16.64 21.69 -0.60
C ASP A 490 -18.13 21.73 -0.19
N THR A 491 -18.99 21.14 -1.04
CA THR A 491 -20.44 21.15 -0.83
C THR A 491 -21.08 19.84 -1.25
N GLU A 492 -22.39 19.67 -1.04
CA GLU A 492 -23.16 18.46 -1.33
C GLU A 492 -22.98 17.99 -2.79
N ILE A 493 -22.75 16.70 -2.98
CA ILE A 493 -22.61 16.04 -4.28
C ILE A 493 -24.00 15.77 -4.86
N VAL A 494 -24.25 16.26 -6.06
CA VAL A 494 -25.54 16.14 -6.76
C VAL A 494 -25.55 15.13 -7.91
N THR A 495 -24.41 14.67 -8.37
CA THR A 495 -24.31 13.60 -9.39
C THR A 495 -23.67 12.36 -8.79
N SER A 496 -24.04 11.17 -9.27
CA SER A 496 -23.28 9.96 -8.92
C SER A 496 -21.87 10.06 -9.48
N PRO A 497 -20.82 9.73 -8.70
CA PRO A 497 -19.44 9.70 -9.18
C PRO A 497 -19.32 8.73 -10.38
N GLN A 498 -18.47 9.07 -11.34
CA GLN A 498 -18.27 8.29 -12.55
C GLN A 498 -16.79 8.20 -12.90
N PHE A 499 -16.33 7.03 -13.29
CA PHE A 499 -14.99 6.86 -13.84
C PHE A 499 -14.88 7.39 -15.26
N VAL A 500 -13.75 8.05 -15.55
CA VAL A 500 -13.41 8.59 -16.88
C VAL A 500 -11.95 8.31 -17.19
N LYS A 501 -11.68 7.81 -18.38
CA LYS A 501 -10.34 7.38 -18.77
C LYS A 501 -9.37 8.54 -18.95
N ASN A 502 -8.23 8.48 -18.32
CA ASN A 502 -7.09 9.34 -18.57
C ASN A 502 -6.25 8.75 -19.74
N HIS A 503 -6.36 9.36 -20.92
CA HIS A 503 -5.66 8.90 -22.11
C HIS A 503 -4.12 9.03 -22.06
N ARG A 504 -3.55 9.69 -21.05
CA ARG A 504 -2.09 9.84 -20.87
C ARG A 504 -1.49 8.71 -20.06
N THR A 505 -2.16 8.33 -18.97
CA THR A 505 -1.69 7.28 -18.03
C THR A 505 -2.32 5.93 -18.29
N ASN A 506 -3.37 5.89 -19.10
CA ASN A 506 -4.24 4.74 -19.32
C ASN A 506 -5.01 4.26 -18.09
N LYS A 507 -4.94 5.00 -16.98
CA LYS A 507 -5.73 4.79 -15.76
C LYS A 507 -7.05 5.53 -15.84
N ASP A 508 -7.97 5.31 -14.91
CA ASP A 508 -9.25 6.00 -14.85
C ASP A 508 -9.28 7.00 -13.69
N GLU A 509 -9.83 8.18 -13.93
CA GLU A 509 -10.03 9.29 -12.99
C GLU A 509 -11.51 9.37 -12.64
N ILE A 510 -11.89 10.13 -11.63
CA ILE A 510 -13.27 10.25 -11.19
C ILE A 510 -13.81 11.65 -11.54
N ILE A 511 -15.02 11.68 -12.08
CA ILE A 511 -15.72 12.94 -12.33
C ILE A 511 -17.02 12.99 -11.51
N VAL A 512 -17.28 14.17 -10.91
CA VAL A 512 -18.46 14.38 -10.05
C VAL A 512 -18.80 15.87 -10.00
N GLN A 513 -20.06 16.21 -9.75
CA GLN A 513 -20.52 17.59 -9.61
C GLN A 513 -21.17 17.82 -8.26
N ASP A 514 -20.90 19.00 -7.66
CA ASP A 514 -21.51 19.48 -6.43
C ASP A 514 -22.77 20.32 -6.68
N GLN A 515 -23.47 20.70 -5.60
CA GLN A 515 -24.71 21.50 -5.65
C GLN A 515 -24.49 22.94 -6.13
N ASP A 516 -23.27 23.47 -5.99
CA ASP A 516 -22.88 24.79 -6.51
C ASP A 516 -22.52 24.74 -7.99
N ASN A 517 -22.79 23.62 -8.65
CA ASN A 517 -22.48 23.33 -10.06
C ASN A 517 -20.99 23.29 -10.38
N ASN A 518 -20.12 23.04 -9.41
CA ASN A 518 -18.72 22.78 -9.69
C ASN A 518 -18.54 21.34 -10.15
N LEU A 519 -17.88 21.17 -11.29
CA LEU A 519 -17.45 19.91 -11.82
C LEU A 519 -16.01 19.63 -11.36
N TYR A 520 -15.77 18.50 -10.73
CA TYR A 520 -14.46 18.07 -10.25
C TYR A 520 -13.93 16.93 -11.10
N LEU A 521 -12.65 16.97 -11.45
CA LEU A 521 -11.88 15.81 -11.88
C LEU A 521 -10.93 15.43 -10.76
N ILE A 522 -10.97 14.16 -10.36
CA ILE A 522 -10.23 13.61 -9.23
C ILE A 522 -9.33 12.49 -9.76
N SER A 523 -8.07 12.48 -9.32
CA SER A 523 -7.08 11.50 -9.72
C SER A 523 -7.33 10.11 -9.12
N THR A 524 -6.59 9.11 -9.61
CA THR A 524 -6.66 7.72 -9.16
C THR A 524 -6.30 7.55 -7.67
N ASP A 525 -5.54 8.49 -7.10
CA ASP A 525 -5.12 8.53 -5.70
C ASP A 525 -5.92 9.52 -4.83
N GLY A 526 -7.07 9.99 -5.34
CA GLY A 526 -8.00 10.81 -4.56
C GLY A 526 -7.67 12.30 -4.49
N GLN A 527 -6.80 12.84 -5.37
CA GLN A 527 -6.49 14.27 -5.39
C GLN A 527 -7.36 15.02 -6.40
N VAL A 528 -7.87 16.19 -6.06
CA VAL A 528 -8.59 17.07 -6.99
C VAL A 528 -7.62 17.64 -8.01
N ILE A 529 -7.73 17.20 -9.28
CA ILE A 529 -6.88 17.67 -10.40
C ILE A 529 -7.32 19.08 -10.82
N TRP A 530 -8.63 19.30 -10.96
CA TRP A 530 -9.22 20.59 -11.21
C TRP A 530 -10.69 20.65 -10.80
N LYS A 531 -11.17 21.89 -10.60
CA LYS A 531 -12.54 22.26 -10.33
C LYS A 531 -12.99 23.29 -11.36
N LYS A 532 -14.16 23.08 -11.98
CA LYS A 532 -14.74 23.97 -13.01
C LYS A 532 -16.17 24.34 -12.67
N GLN A 533 -16.45 25.61 -12.52
CA GLN A 533 -17.81 26.13 -12.38
C GLN A 533 -18.59 25.95 -13.68
N LEU A 534 -19.75 25.32 -13.63
CA LEU A 534 -20.70 25.20 -14.73
C LEU A 534 -21.90 26.15 -14.52
N SER A 535 -22.68 26.39 -15.59
CA SER A 535 -23.89 27.22 -15.53
C SER A 535 -25.12 26.49 -14.98
N GLY A 536 -25.07 25.18 -14.79
CA GLY A 536 -26.19 24.37 -14.31
C GLY A 536 -25.78 22.93 -14.02
N ARG A 537 -26.75 22.15 -13.52
CA ARG A 537 -26.56 20.74 -13.17
C ARG A 537 -26.40 19.88 -14.41
N ILE A 538 -25.43 18.97 -14.39
CA ILE A 538 -25.22 17.97 -15.45
C ILE A 538 -26.43 17.03 -15.51
N GLN A 539 -26.91 16.81 -16.73
CA GLN A 539 -28.00 15.90 -17.02
C GLN A 539 -27.44 14.53 -17.44
N GLY A 540 -27.69 13.50 -16.61
CA GLY A 540 -27.25 12.13 -16.88
C GLY A 540 -25.76 11.91 -16.74
N ARG A 541 -25.19 11.03 -17.57
CA ARG A 541 -23.76 10.67 -17.55
C ARG A 541 -22.91 11.64 -18.41
N VAL A 542 -21.66 11.77 -18.01
CA VAL A 542 -20.64 12.42 -18.84
C VAL A 542 -20.10 11.38 -19.83
N GLU A 543 -20.13 11.71 -21.13
CA GLU A 543 -19.66 10.84 -22.20
C GLU A 543 -18.24 11.20 -22.61
N GLN A 544 -17.38 10.21 -22.87
CA GLN A 544 -16.03 10.46 -23.38
C GLN A 544 -15.97 10.32 -24.91
N VAL A 545 -15.35 11.29 -25.57
CA VAL A 545 -15.21 11.34 -27.02
C VAL A 545 -13.78 11.66 -27.43
N ASP A 546 -13.32 11.13 -28.55
CA ASP A 546 -12.05 11.51 -29.21
C ASP A 546 -12.37 12.31 -30.48
N LEU A 547 -12.73 13.58 -30.29
CA LEU A 547 -13.16 14.47 -31.38
C LEU A 547 -12.12 14.62 -32.48
N TYR A 548 -10.85 14.61 -32.12
CA TYR A 548 -9.74 14.86 -33.03
C TYR A 548 -9.11 13.59 -33.59
N LYS A 549 -9.64 12.40 -33.22
CA LYS A 549 -9.17 11.08 -33.65
C LYS A 549 -7.67 10.85 -33.41
N ASN A 550 -7.17 11.42 -32.30
CA ASN A 550 -5.76 11.39 -31.94
C ASN A 550 -5.49 10.69 -30.59
N GLY A 551 -6.48 9.98 -30.05
CA GLY A 551 -6.42 9.28 -28.78
C GLY A 551 -6.63 10.17 -27.56
N ARG A 552 -6.71 11.49 -27.71
CA ARG A 552 -6.98 12.42 -26.60
C ARG A 552 -8.49 12.52 -26.38
N LEU A 553 -8.93 12.16 -25.17
CA LEU A 553 -10.34 12.13 -24.81
C LEU A 553 -10.80 13.48 -24.26
N GLN A 554 -12.04 13.85 -24.60
CA GLN A 554 -12.78 14.98 -24.10
C GLN A 554 -14.06 14.49 -23.39
N LEU A 555 -14.59 15.30 -22.49
CA LEU A 555 -15.79 15.05 -21.71
C LEU A 555 -16.96 15.81 -22.33
N ALA A 556 -18.00 15.13 -22.78
CA ALA A 556 -19.18 15.70 -23.43
C ALA A 556 -20.42 15.46 -22.58
N PHE A 557 -21.19 16.50 -22.30
CA PHE A 557 -22.39 16.45 -21.48
C PHE A 557 -23.36 17.60 -21.78
N THR A 558 -24.59 17.47 -21.32
CA THR A 558 -25.55 18.57 -21.22
C THR A 558 -25.69 18.97 -19.75
N THR A 559 -25.86 20.28 -19.52
CA THR A 559 -26.41 20.82 -18.28
C THR A 559 -27.90 21.11 -18.47
N ASP A 560 -28.55 21.76 -17.51
CA ASP A 560 -29.95 22.17 -17.63
C ASP A 560 -30.21 22.99 -18.91
N ASN A 561 -29.22 23.78 -19.34
CA ASN A 561 -29.39 24.73 -20.43
C ASN A 561 -28.24 24.77 -21.44
N GLN A 562 -27.18 23.98 -21.27
CA GLN A 562 -26.03 24.00 -22.18
C GLN A 562 -25.65 22.58 -22.65
N PHE A 563 -25.18 22.50 -23.89
CA PHE A 563 -24.39 21.36 -24.35
C PHE A 563 -22.93 21.80 -24.42
N MET A 564 -22.08 21.07 -23.67
CA MET A 564 -20.67 21.39 -23.51
C MET A 564 -19.77 20.20 -23.85
N ILE A 565 -18.56 20.50 -24.32
CA ILE A 565 -17.45 19.56 -24.34
C ILE A 565 -16.25 20.26 -23.72
N VAL A 566 -15.61 19.61 -22.77
CA VAL A 566 -14.38 20.09 -22.12
C VAL A 566 -13.23 19.13 -22.35
N ASP A 567 -12.01 19.65 -22.43
CA ASP A 567 -10.82 18.82 -22.50
C ASP A 567 -10.46 18.25 -21.11
N ARG A 568 -9.46 17.38 -21.04
CA ARG A 568 -8.99 16.78 -19.79
C ARG A 568 -8.52 17.81 -18.75
N ASN A 569 -8.16 19.04 -19.18
CA ASN A 569 -7.75 20.10 -18.25
C ASN A 569 -8.91 21.01 -17.83
N GLY A 570 -10.15 20.63 -18.12
CA GLY A 570 -11.35 21.40 -17.82
C GLY A 570 -11.59 22.61 -18.73
N LYS A 571 -10.83 22.75 -19.82
CA LYS A 571 -11.02 23.85 -20.77
C LYS A 571 -12.09 23.52 -21.79
N ASP A 572 -12.92 24.53 -22.14
CA ASP A 572 -13.94 24.40 -23.17
C ASP A 572 -13.33 24.07 -24.53
N VAL A 573 -13.98 23.16 -25.23
CA VAL A 573 -13.59 22.74 -26.59
C VAL A 573 -14.49 23.42 -27.60
N PRO A 574 -14.00 24.46 -28.32
CA PRO A 574 -14.83 25.15 -29.34
C PRO A 574 -15.22 24.21 -30.48
N PRO A 575 -16.44 24.38 -31.03
CA PRO A 575 -17.48 25.36 -30.69
C PRO A 575 -18.48 24.86 -29.60
N PHE A 576 -18.20 23.80 -28.91
CA PHE A 576 -19.16 23.09 -28.05
C PHE A 576 -19.39 23.79 -26.69
N THR A 577 -20.02 24.95 -26.75
CA THR A 577 -20.62 25.63 -25.57
C THR A 577 -21.92 26.26 -26.09
N PHE A 578 -22.89 25.38 -26.48
CA PHE A 578 -24.17 25.79 -27.01
C PHE A 578 -25.16 26.03 -25.87
N THR A 579 -25.77 27.23 -25.82
CA THR A 579 -26.80 27.57 -24.84
C THR A 579 -28.18 27.49 -25.46
N TYR A 580 -29.14 26.92 -24.70
CA TYR A 580 -30.52 26.74 -25.14
C TYR A 580 -31.45 27.57 -24.24
N GLU A 581 -32.15 28.48 -24.85
CA GLU A 581 -33.15 29.32 -24.17
C GLU A 581 -34.27 28.43 -23.57
N GLY A 582 -34.66 28.71 -22.32
CA GLY A 582 -35.69 27.96 -21.63
C GLY A 582 -35.20 26.68 -20.93
N GLY A 583 -33.96 26.28 -21.14
CA GLY A 583 -33.35 25.14 -20.44
C GLY A 583 -34.08 23.81 -20.64
N ASN A 584 -34.16 22.99 -19.60
CA ASN A 584 -34.80 21.65 -19.56
C ASN A 584 -34.27 20.68 -20.63
N LEU A 585 -32.96 20.65 -20.80
CA LEU A 585 -32.31 19.66 -21.66
C LEU A 585 -32.37 18.27 -21.06
N ASN A 586 -32.57 17.26 -21.88
CA ASN A 586 -32.37 15.88 -21.50
C ASN A 586 -30.87 15.54 -21.48
N PRO A 587 -30.48 14.39 -20.86
CA PRO A 587 -29.11 13.88 -20.94
C PRO A 587 -28.64 13.75 -22.39
N LEU A 588 -27.35 14.08 -22.62
CA LEU A 588 -26.74 14.03 -23.95
C LEU A 588 -26.76 12.59 -24.50
N ALA A 589 -27.16 12.42 -25.75
CA ALA A 589 -26.98 11.18 -26.45
C ALA A 589 -25.83 11.29 -27.46
N VAL A 590 -24.83 10.41 -27.35
CA VAL A 590 -23.65 10.38 -28.22
C VAL A 590 -23.64 9.09 -29.03
N PHE A 591 -23.51 9.21 -30.34
CA PHE A 591 -23.53 8.07 -31.26
C PHE A 591 -22.27 8.04 -32.11
N ASP A 592 -21.59 6.91 -32.15
CA ASP A 592 -20.53 6.56 -33.11
C ASP A 592 -20.98 5.34 -33.92
N TYR A 593 -21.75 5.60 -34.99
CA TYR A 593 -22.43 4.56 -35.76
C TYR A 593 -21.49 3.51 -36.34
N ASP A 594 -20.34 3.92 -36.81
CA ASP A 594 -19.41 3.06 -37.54
C ASP A 594 -18.13 2.76 -36.76
N ARG A 595 -18.05 3.18 -35.48
CA ARG A 595 -16.89 3.09 -34.59
C ARG A 595 -15.62 3.73 -35.18
N LYS A 596 -15.83 4.84 -35.95
CA LYS A 596 -14.76 5.61 -36.60
C LYS A 596 -14.52 6.98 -35.96
N LYS A 597 -15.12 7.19 -34.78
CA LYS A 597 -15.05 8.46 -34.04
C LYS A 597 -15.67 9.61 -34.83
N ASP A 598 -16.67 9.29 -35.69
CA ASP A 598 -17.52 10.26 -36.40
C ASP A 598 -18.79 10.50 -35.60
N TYR A 599 -18.64 11.17 -34.48
CA TYR A 599 -19.68 11.31 -33.47
C TYR A 599 -20.90 12.09 -34.02
N ARG A 600 -22.06 11.71 -33.46
CA ARG A 600 -23.30 12.47 -33.56
C ARG A 600 -23.77 12.75 -32.17
N PHE A 601 -23.96 14.04 -31.88
CA PHE A 601 -24.45 14.51 -30.59
C PHE A 601 -25.91 14.88 -30.76
N LEU A 602 -26.81 14.17 -30.07
CA LEU A 602 -28.23 14.46 -30.10
C LEU A 602 -28.62 15.13 -28.79
N VAL A 603 -28.95 16.42 -28.88
CA VAL A 603 -29.49 17.23 -27.79
C VAL A 603 -31.00 17.31 -27.98
N THR A 604 -31.77 17.08 -26.92
CA THR A 604 -33.24 17.17 -26.95
C THR A 604 -33.75 18.14 -25.89
N GLN A 605 -34.69 19.02 -26.33
CA GLN A 605 -35.37 20.02 -25.49
C GLN A 605 -36.87 20.00 -25.76
N GLY A 606 -37.66 19.48 -24.84
CA GLY A 606 -39.09 19.29 -25.05
C GLY A 606 -39.34 18.48 -26.32
N THR A 607 -40.00 19.05 -27.34
CA THR A 607 -40.26 18.42 -28.63
C THR A 607 -39.15 18.61 -29.65
N LYS A 608 -38.14 19.45 -29.41
CA LYS A 608 -37.06 19.80 -30.34
C LYS A 608 -35.90 18.83 -30.25
N LEU A 609 -35.31 18.46 -31.40
CA LEU A 609 -34.16 17.59 -31.51
C LEU A 609 -33.08 18.27 -32.35
N PHE A 610 -31.88 18.38 -31.81
CA PHE A 610 -30.72 19.01 -32.44
C PHE A 610 -29.62 17.96 -32.61
N MET A 611 -29.35 17.55 -33.84
CA MET A 611 -28.30 16.60 -34.16
C MET A 611 -27.05 17.35 -34.66
N TYR A 612 -25.95 17.23 -33.88
CA TYR A 612 -24.67 17.84 -34.28
C TYR A 612 -23.68 16.79 -34.76
N ASN A 613 -22.77 17.18 -35.63
CA ASN A 613 -21.60 16.40 -36.03
C ASN A 613 -20.38 16.69 -35.10
N SER A 614 -19.25 16.01 -35.35
CA SER A 614 -18.00 16.22 -34.61
C SER A 614 -17.38 17.61 -34.72
N SER A 615 -17.86 18.47 -35.65
CA SER A 615 -17.44 19.86 -35.79
C SER A 615 -18.44 20.86 -35.19
N GLY A 616 -19.45 20.40 -34.47
CA GLY A 616 -20.48 21.24 -33.85
C GLY A 616 -21.52 21.80 -34.82
N GLN A 617 -21.60 21.27 -36.04
CA GLN A 617 -22.57 21.72 -37.04
C GLN A 617 -23.82 20.82 -37.02
N ILE A 618 -24.98 21.44 -37.27
CA ILE A 618 -26.25 20.70 -37.45
C ILE A 618 -26.16 19.75 -38.63
N VAL A 619 -26.57 18.52 -38.44
CA VAL A 619 -26.59 17.46 -39.45
C VAL A 619 -27.81 17.67 -40.36
N LYS A 620 -27.62 18.34 -41.49
CA LYS A 620 -28.69 18.67 -42.45
C LYS A 620 -29.44 17.45 -42.99
N GLY A 621 -28.86 16.26 -42.97
CA GLY A 621 -29.49 15.01 -43.42
C GLY A 621 -30.41 14.34 -42.39
N PHE A 622 -30.44 14.81 -41.12
CA PHE A 622 -31.32 14.31 -40.08
C PHE A 622 -32.68 15.00 -40.17
N LYS A 623 -33.71 14.22 -40.46
CA LYS A 623 -35.07 14.75 -40.79
C LYS A 623 -35.98 14.92 -39.57
N TYR A 624 -35.76 14.21 -38.48
CA TYR A 624 -36.63 14.23 -37.32
C TYR A 624 -36.18 15.27 -36.29
N THR A 625 -36.44 16.55 -36.61
CA THR A 625 -36.04 17.69 -35.77
C THR A 625 -37.09 18.14 -34.77
N THR A 626 -38.33 17.65 -34.92
CA THR A 626 -39.44 17.95 -34.02
C THR A 626 -40.28 16.70 -33.78
N ALA A 627 -40.52 16.37 -32.53
CA ALA A 627 -41.38 15.29 -32.09
C ALA A 627 -42.80 15.80 -31.89
N ALA A 628 -43.79 14.89 -31.88
CA ALA A 628 -45.21 15.20 -31.62
C ALA A 628 -45.44 15.59 -30.14
N ASN A 629 -44.67 14.98 -29.22
CA ASN A 629 -44.73 15.22 -27.80
C ASN A 629 -43.33 15.32 -27.23
N PRO A 630 -43.11 15.91 -26.03
CA PRO A 630 -41.82 16.01 -25.41
C PRO A 630 -41.08 14.66 -25.33
N ILE A 631 -39.78 14.68 -25.57
CA ILE A 631 -38.91 13.51 -25.45
C ILE A 631 -38.63 13.24 -23.98
N LEU A 632 -38.78 12.01 -23.55
CA LEU A 632 -38.57 11.54 -22.20
C LEU A 632 -37.18 10.86 -22.09
N GLY A 633 -36.27 11.44 -21.30
CA GLY A 633 -34.96 10.88 -21.02
C GLY A 633 -34.02 10.85 -22.22
N THR A 634 -33.01 9.99 -22.17
CA THR A 634 -31.94 9.93 -23.18
C THR A 634 -32.36 9.11 -24.41
N PRO A 635 -32.34 9.68 -25.63
CA PRO A 635 -32.45 8.88 -26.86
C PRO A 635 -31.31 7.84 -26.94
N LYS A 636 -31.66 6.60 -27.31
CA LYS A 636 -30.67 5.50 -27.38
C LYS A 636 -30.40 5.09 -28.83
N HIS A 637 -29.17 4.77 -29.12
CA HIS A 637 -28.76 4.12 -30.36
C HIS A 637 -28.52 2.62 -30.13
N PHE A 638 -29.16 1.80 -30.92
CA PHE A 638 -28.91 0.36 -30.92
C PHE A 638 -28.55 -0.10 -32.34
N ARG A 639 -27.61 -1.05 -32.39
CA ARG A 639 -27.29 -1.77 -33.61
C ARG A 639 -27.76 -3.21 -33.51
N VAL A 640 -28.62 -3.62 -34.42
CA VAL A 640 -29.10 -4.99 -34.52
C VAL A 640 -28.81 -5.52 -35.92
N GLY A 641 -27.93 -6.52 -35.98
CA GLY A 641 -27.35 -6.97 -37.24
C GLY A 641 -26.59 -5.84 -37.93
N LYS A 642 -26.93 -5.50 -39.19
CA LYS A 642 -26.31 -4.42 -39.97
C LYS A 642 -27.07 -3.10 -39.92
N LYS A 643 -28.12 -2.97 -39.13
CA LYS A 643 -29.01 -1.81 -39.09
C LYS A 643 -28.91 -1.08 -37.76
N ASP A 644 -28.96 0.27 -37.87
CA ASP A 644 -28.96 1.17 -36.71
C ASP A 644 -30.37 1.65 -36.42
N TYR A 645 -30.69 1.78 -35.16
CA TYR A 645 -31.99 2.19 -34.63
C TYR A 645 -31.78 3.30 -33.59
N LEU A 646 -32.39 4.47 -33.84
CA LEU A 646 -32.50 5.54 -32.85
C LEU A 646 -33.87 5.40 -32.17
N VAL A 647 -33.84 5.16 -30.87
CA VAL A 647 -35.05 4.86 -30.11
C VAL A 647 -35.24 5.90 -29.02
N MET A 648 -36.47 6.44 -28.92
CA MET A 648 -36.82 7.45 -27.93
C MET A 648 -38.26 7.28 -27.44
N LYS A 649 -38.49 7.64 -26.20
CA LYS A 649 -39.80 7.69 -25.55
C LYS A 649 -40.35 9.13 -25.71
N GLN A 650 -41.67 9.25 -25.91
CA GLN A 650 -42.40 10.51 -25.90
C GLN A 650 -43.46 10.52 -24.81
N GLU A 651 -43.70 11.66 -24.20
CA GLU A 651 -44.64 11.90 -23.10
C GLU A 651 -46.06 11.35 -23.47
N GLY A 652 -46.45 11.45 -24.71
CA GLY A 652 -47.72 10.90 -25.19
C GLY A 652 -47.80 9.36 -25.26
N GLY A 653 -46.74 8.64 -24.79
CA GLY A 653 -46.65 7.19 -24.78
C GLY A 653 -46.19 6.56 -26.11
N GLU A 654 -45.68 7.35 -27.04
CA GLU A 654 -45.15 6.85 -28.30
C GLU A 654 -43.69 6.41 -28.17
N LEU A 655 -43.38 5.17 -28.56
CA LEU A 655 -41.99 4.71 -28.75
C LEU A 655 -41.60 4.92 -30.20
N LYS A 656 -40.75 5.93 -30.41
CA LYS A 656 -40.27 6.30 -31.77
C LYS A 656 -38.98 5.56 -32.09
N ILE A 657 -38.99 4.83 -33.22
CA ILE A 657 -37.83 4.06 -33.69
C ILE A 657 -37.45 4.52 -35.09
N LEU A 658 -36.31 5.22 -35.22
CA LEU A 658 -35.85 5.90 -36.41
C LEU A 658 -34.59 5.25 -37.00
N SER A 659 -34.34 5.56 -38.27
CA SER A 659 -33.04 5.35 -38.91
C SER A 659 -32.05 6.45 -38.56
N ARG A 660 -30.76 6.30 -38.97
CA ARG A 660 -29.70 7.33 -38.81
C ARG A 660 -30.10 8.67 -39.44
N THR A 661 -30.96 8.66 -40.44
CA THR A 661 -31.42 9.86 -41.15
C THR A 661 -32.70 10.47 -40.57
N GLY A 662 -33.22 9.92 -39.47
CA GLY A 662 -34.45 10.41 -38.82
C GLY A 662 -35.75 9.97 -39.48
N ASN A 663 -35.73 9.04 -40.46
CA ASN A 663 -36.97 8.45 -40.99
C ASN A 663 -37.45 7.34 -40.04
N THR A 664 -38.79 7.20 -39.89
CA THR A 664 -39.36 6.08 -39.13
C THR A 664 -38.88 4.76 -39.73
N ARG A 665 -38.19 3.95 -38.89
CA ARG A 665 -37.68 2.64 -39.29
C ARG A 665 -38.60 1.51 -38.87
N VAL A 666 -39.18 1.64 -37.67
CA VAL A 666 -40.12 0.67 -37.13
C VAL A 666 -41.35 1.42 -36.62
N ASN A 667 -42.52 0.98 -37.06
CA ASN A 667 -43.79 1.52 -36.58
C ASN A 667 -44.20 0.71 -35.36
N VAL A 668 -44.37 1.35 -34.17
CA VAL A 668 -44.81 0.69 -32.96
C VAL A 668 -46.28 1.00 -32.73
N PRO A 669 -47.16 0.05 -32.89
CA PRO A 669 -48.59 0.25 -32.63
C PRO A 669 -48.85 0.35 -31.14
N ASN A 670 -49.80 1.18 -30.75
CA ASN A 670 -50.29 1.39 -29.38
C ASN A 670 -49.32 2.17 -28.50
N LYS A 671 -49.89 3.04 -27.70
CA LYS A 671 -49.21 3.83 -26.69
C LYS A 671 -48.78 3.00 -25.48
N ILE A 672 -47.70 3.40 -24.82
CA ILE A 672 -47.19 2.78 -23.59
C ILE A 672 -47.06 3.90 -22.55
N ASN A 673 -47.65 3.73 -21.38
CA ASN A 673 -47.48 4.65 -20.27
C ASN A 673 -46.13 4.39 -19.58
N PHE A 674 -45.04 4.92 -20.17
CA PHE A 674 -43.67 4.58 -19.77
C PHE A 674 -43.40 4.82 -18.29
N SER A 675 -42.68 3.90 -17.67
CA SER A 675 -41.98 4.15 -16.43
C SER A 675 -40.78 5.08 -16.69
N ASP A 676 -40.10 5.52 -15.64
CA ASP A 676 -38.91 6.36 -15.73
C ASP A 676 -37.63 5.56 -16.08
N ASN A 677 -37.74 4.25 -16.32
CA ASN A 677 -36.62 3.40 -16.74
C ASN A 677 -36.14 3.77 -18.15
N GLU A 678 -34.82 3.53 -18.41
CA GLU A 678 -34.18 3.70 -19.68
C GLU A 678 -34.74 2.71 -20.74
N ILE A 679 -34.49 3.03 -22.03
CA ILE A 679 -34.74 2.10 -23.12
C ILE A 679 -33.58 1.13 -23.21
N LEU A 680 -33.83 -0.16 -23.22
CA LEU A 680 -32.82 -1.21 -23.20
C LEU A 680 -32.94 -2.10 -24.46
N LEU A 681 -31.82 -2.77 -24.80
CA LEU A 681 -31.82 -3.83 -25.81
C LEU A 681 -31.59 -5.18 -25.14
N HIS A 682 -32.66 -6.02 -25.08
CA HIS A 682 -32.57 -7.35 -24.50
C HIS A 682 -33.05 -8.40 -25.50
N LYS A 683 -32.23 -9.44 -25.74
CA LYS A 683 -32.54 -10.51 -26.74
C LYS A 683 -32.87 -9.92 -28.12
N ASN A 684 -32.10 -8.92 -28.54
CA ASN A 684 -32.31 -8.17 -29.78
C ASN A 684 -33.67 -7.47 -29.89
N LYS A 685 -34.40 -7.21 -28.80
CA LYS A 685 -35.66 -6.48 -28.79
C LYS A 685 -35.51 -5.18 -28.00
N PHE A 686 -36.17 -4.12 -28.49
CA PHE A 686 -36.27 -2.86 -27.77
C PHE A 686 -37.16 -3.06 -26.55
N THR A 687 -36.64 -2.87 -25.36
CA THR A 687 -37.30 -3.26 -24.12
C THR A 687 -37.55 -2.02 -23.27
N VAL A 688 -38.79 -1.86 -22.83
CA VAL A 688 -39.23 -0.78 -21.92
C VAL A 688 -40.24 -1.34 -20.94
N THR A 689 -40.47 -0.61 -19.83
CA THR A 689 -41.55 -0.94 -18.87
C THR A 689 -42.55 0.21 -18.75
N ASP A 690 -43.74 -0.12 -18.25
CA ASP A 690 -44.73 0.89 -17.90
C ASP A 690 -44.91 1.03 -16.36
N THR A 691 -45.67 2.04 -15.97
CA THR A 691 -45.97 2.31 -14.54
C THR A 691 -46.93 1.27 -13.92
N LYS A 692 -47.45 0.30 -14.71
CA LYS A 692 -48.31 -0.80 -14.24
C LYS A 692 -47.54 -2.11 -14.07
N GLY A 693 -46.22 -2.09 -14.24
CA GLY A 693 -45.39 -3.27 -14.04
C GLY A 693 -45.33 -4.23 -15.22
N HIS A 694 -45.70 -3.77 -16.43
CA HIS A 694 -45.56 -4.56 -17.63
C HIS A 694 -44.23 -4.34 -18.32
N LEU A 695 -43.63 -5.40 -18.82
CA LEU A 695 -42.45 -5.38 -19.70
C LEU A 695 -42.92 -5.48 -21.17
N PHE A 696 -42.57 -4.49 -21.97
CA PHE A 696 -42.82 -4.49 -23.40
C PHE A 696 -41.51 -4.74 -24.16
N GLN A 697 -41.58 -5.64 -25.11
CA GLN A 697 -40.46 -5.94 -26.03
C GLN A 697 -40.94 -5.81 -27.48
N ILE A 698 -40.26 -4.95 -28.24
CA ILE A 698 -40.59 -4.66 -29.65
C ILE A 698 -39.43 -5.17 -30.51
N ASP A 699 -39.75 -5.98 -31.51
CA ASP A 699 -38.77 -6.48 -32.47
C ASP A 699 -38.53 -5.47 -33.62
N GLN A 700 -37.64 -5.81 -34.54
CA GLN A 700 -37.26 -4.97 -35.69
C GLN A 700 -38.34 -4.85 -36.76
N LYS A 701 -39.44 -5.64 -36.64
CA LYS A 701 -40.64 -5.59 -37.49
C LYS A 701 -41.79 -4.83 -36.86
N GLY A 702 -41.63 -4.38 -35.62
CA GLY A 702 -42.68 -3.68 -34.82
C GLY A 702 -43.60 -4.61 -34.05
N LYS A 703 -43.37 -5.94 -34.03
CA LYS A 703 -44.16 -6.87 -33.24
C LYS A 703 -43.89 -6.63 -31.75
N LYS A 704 -44.93 -6.23 -31.03
CA LYS A 704 -44.90 -5.98 -29.58
C LYS A 704 -45.31 -7.25 -28.83
N THR A 705 -44.50 -7.65 -27.85
CA THR A 705 -44.82 -8.65 -26.86
C THR A 705 -44.90 -8.00 -25.47
N THR A 706 -45.88 -8.42 -24.66
CA THR A 706 -46.08 -7.87 -23.30
C THR A 706 -45.97 -8.98 -22.30
N ALA A 707 -45.26 -8.80 -21.23
CA ALA A 707 -45.25 -9.67 -20.05
C ALA A 707 -45.68 -8.85 -18.83
N ASN A 708 -46.68 -9.34 -18.10
CA ASN A 708 -47.01 -8.76 -16.81
C ASN A 708 -46.09 -9.33 -15.76
N LEU A 709 -45.24 -8.48 -15.17
CA LEU A 709 -44.30 -8.84 -14.14
C LEU A 709 -44.76 -8.42 -12.74
N ASN A 710 -45.94 -7.76 -12.63
CA ASN A 710 -46.49 -7.23 -11.38
C ASN A 710 -45.52 -6.35 -10.61
N LEU A 711 -44.79 -5.47 -11.35
CA LEU A 711 -43.80 -4.55 -10.72
C LEU A 711 -44.51 -3.31 -10.15
N LEU A 712 -43.96 -2.74 -9.08
CA LEU A 712 -44.41 -1.47 -8.53
C LEU A 712 -44.09 -0.31 -9.49
N PRO A 713 -44.76 0.85 -9.38
CA PRO A 713 -44.54 1.98 -10.28
C PRO A 713 -43.09 2.49 -10.33
N ASP A 714 -42.38 2.40 -9.22
CA ASP A 714 -41.00 2.86 -9.00
C ASP A 714 -39.89 1.80 -9.22
N HIS A 715 -40.28 0.65 -9.78
CA HIS A 715 -39.30 -0.41 -10.12
C HIS A 715 -38.17 0.06 -11.01
N GLY A 716 -37.00 -0.53 -10.83
CA GLY A 716 -35.81 -0.30 -11.67
C GLY A 716 -35.53 -1.51 -12.57
N ILE A 717 -35.06 -1.25 -13.81
CA ILE A 717 -34.57 -2.31 -14.70
C ILE A 717 -33.24 -1.90 -15.36
N ASP A 718 -32.38 -2.88 -15.60
CA ASP A 718 -31.23 -2.78 -16.50
C ASP A 718 -31.06 -4.09 -17.28
N ALA A 719 -30.46 -4.03 -18.48
CA ALA A 719 -30.30 -5.21 -19.31
C ALA A 719 -29.06 -5.16 -20.21
N THR A 720 -28.43 -6.32 -20.37
CA THR A 720 -27.55 -6.62 -21.50
C THR A 720 -28.30 -7.46 -22.54
N SER A 721 -27.59 -7.88 -23.60
CA SER A 721 -28.17 -8.77 -24.61
C SER A 721 -28.82 -10.04 -24.02
N ASN A 722 -28.28 -10.59 -22.91
CA ASN A 722 -28.66 -11.87 -22.35
C ASN A 722 -29.05 -11.83 -20.87
N THR A 723 -28.76 -10.75 -20.16
CA THR A 723 -29.09 -10.60 -18.74
C THR A 723 -30.07 -9.46 -18.54
N LEU A 724 -31.11 -9.69 -17.77
CA LEU A 724 -32.05 -8.70 -17.29
C LEU A 724 -32.00 -8.69 -15.76
N ALA A 725 -31.80 -7.50 -15.20
CA ALA A 725 -31.90 -7.24 -13.77
C ALA A 725 -33.10 -6.36 -13.48
N ILE A 726 -33.87 -6.69 -12.46
CA ILE A 726 -35.06 -5.97 -12.03
C ILE A 726 -34.99 -5.77 -10.52
N MET A 727 -35.09 -4.54 -10.08
CA MET A 727 -35.29 -4.17 -8.69
C MET A 727 -36.76 -3.78 -8.50
N ASN A 728 -37.46 -4.48 -7.63
CA ASN A 728 -38.84 -4.24 -7.33
C ASN A 728 -39.05 -4.32 -5.82
N ASP A 729 -39.32 -3.19 -5.18
CA ASP A 729 -39.31 -3.06 -3.72
C ASP A 729 -37.96 -3.50 -3.18
N ASN A 730 -37.90 -4.47 -2.26
CA ASN A 730 -36.69 -5.08 -1.73
C ASN A 730 -36.27 -6.38 -2.45
N ILE A 731 -36.84 -6.71 -3.60
CA ILE A 731 -36.54 -7.94 -4.35
C ILE A 731 -35.73 -7.60 -5.60
N LEU A 732 -34.46 -8.02 -5.61
CA LEU A 732 -33.64 -7.99 -6.81
C LEU A 732 -33.77 -9.30 -7.59
N THR A 733 -34.19 -9.22 -8.84
CA THR A 733 -34.27 -10.36 -9.75
C THR A 733 -33.16 -10.26 -10.80
N ILE A 734 -32.27 -11.23 -10.87
CA ILE A 734 -31.22 -11.34 -11.87
C ILE A 734 -31.48 -12.55 -12.74
N ARG A 735 -31.79 -12.32 -14.04
CA ARG A 735 -32.32 -13.36 -14.95
C ARG A 735 -33.62 -13.97 -14.41
N SER A 736 -33.54 -15.12 -13.72
CA SER A 736 -34.68 -15.80 -13.09
C SER A 736 -34.51 -15.99 -11.58
N LYS A 737 -33.37 -15.61 -11.03
CA LYS A 737 -33.07 -15.79 -9.61
C LYS A 737 -33.46 -14.53 -8.84
N LYS A 738 -34.10 -14.72 -7.72
CA LYS A 738 -34.54 -13.64 -6.81
C LYS A 738 -33.68 -13.61 -5.58
N VAL A 739 -33.32 -12.43 -5.18
CA VAL A 739 -32.65 -12.12 -3.90
C VAL A 739 -33.53 -11.14 -3.16
N GLU A 740 -33.91 -11.50 -1.97
CA GLU A 740 -34.62 -10.62 -1.05
C GLU A 740 -33.54 -9.87 -0.22
N LEU A 741 -33.63 -8.56 -0.22
CA LEU A 741 -32.74 -7.64 0.51
C LEU A 741 -33.46 -7.09 1.74
N ASP A 742 -32.74 -6.36 2.59
CA ASP A 742 -33.33 -5.63 3.71
C ASP A 742 -34.43 -4.65 3.20
N LEU A 743 -35.36 -4.26 4.06
CA LEU A 743 -36.33 -3.22 3.70
C LEU A 743 -35.63 -1.86 3.56
N GLY A 744 -35.85 -1.15 2.45
CA GLY A 744 -35.18 0.11 2.15
C GLY A 744 -35.67 0.77 0.87
N VAL A 745 -35.02 1.87 0.47
CA VAL A 745 -35.28 2.57 -0.80
C VAL A 745 -34.11 2.31 -1.76
N TYR A 746 -34.36 1.54 -2.80
CA TYR A 746 -33.29 1.05 -3.68
C TYR A 746 -33.13 1.87 -4.96
N SER A 747 -31.87 2.10 -5.35
CA SER A 747 -31.51 2.62 -6.67
C SER A 747 -31.93 1.64 -7.78
N LYS A 748 -32.04 2.12 -9.01
CA LYS A 748 -32.16 1.23 -10.17
C LYS A 748 -30.95 0.32 -10.26
N PRO A 749 -31.10 -0.96 -10.66
CA PRO A 749 -29.96 -1.87 -10.83
C PRO A 749 -29.07 -1.36 -11.96
N ARG A 750 -27.76 -1.59 -11.82
CA ARG A 750 -26.78 -1.35 -12.89
C ARG A 750 -26.00 -2.62 -13.17
N ILE A 751 -25.86 -2.95 -14.46
CA ILE A 751 -25.13 -4.12 -14.94
C ILE A 751 -23.81 -3.66 -15.51
N PHE A 752 -22.72 -4.25 -15.02
CA PHE A 752 -21.35 -4.05 -15.52
C PHE A 752 -20.87 -5.34 -16.18
N TYR A 753 -20.22 -5.23 -17.35
CA TYR A 753 -19.55 -6.35 -18.00
C TYR A 753 -18.05 -6.05 -18.05
N LEU A 754 -17.30 -6.70 -17.20
CA LEU A 754 -15.86 -6.46 -16.97
C LEU A 754 -15.13 -7.81 -16.92
N ASN A 755 -14.01 -7.91 -17.62
CA ASN A 755 -13.16 -9.12 -17.60
C ASN A 755 -13.96 -10.43 -17.81
N ASP A 756 -14.87 -10.43 -18.80
CA ASP A 756 -15.79 -11.56 -19.14
C ASP A 756 -16.75 -11.99 -18.01
N LYS A 757 -16.91 -11.14 -16.99
CA LYS A 757 -17.85 -11.34 -15.89
C LYS A 757 -18.94 -10.27 -15.89
N ILE A 758 -20.11 -10.62 -15.39
CA ILE A 758 -21.23 -9.70 -15.19
C ILE A 758 -21.39 -9.45 -13.71
N TYR A 759 -21.43 -8.16 -13.36
CA TYR A 759 -21.72 -7.68 -12.01
C TYR A 759 -23.02 -6.87 -12.03
N ILE A 760 -23.82 -6.98 -10.99
CA ILE A 760 -25.07 -6.25 -10.82
C ILE A 760 -25.03 -5.53 -9.47
N SER A 761 -25.19 -4.21 -9.48
CA SER A 761 -25.26 -3.40 -8.27
C SER A 761 -26.62 -2.78 -8.08
N VAL A 762 -27.04 -2.69 -6.82
CA VAL A 762 -28.12 -1.84 -6.31
C VAL A 762 -27.66 -1.18 -5.01
N THR A 763 -28.14 0.04 -4.75
CA THR A 763 -27.82 0.75 -3.52
C THR A 763 -29.11 1.04 -2.75
N ASP A 764 -29.15 0.65 -1.49
CA ASP A 764 -30.16 1.11 -0.55
C ASP A 764 -29.77 2.52 -0.11
N ILE A 765 -30.47 3.51 -0.66
CA ILE A 765 -30.20 4.93 -0.40
C ILE A 765 -30.61 5.32 1.02
N GLN A 766 -31.67 4.69 1.56
CA GLN A 766 -32.16 4.97 2.90
C GLN A 766 -31.19 4.48 3.98
N ASN A 767 -30.68 3.25 3.82
CA ASN A 767 -29.79 2.63 4.80
C ASN A 767 -28.29 2.76 4.41
N GLN A 768 -27.99 3.50 3.32
CA GLN A 768 -26.65 3.79 2.82
C GLN A 768 -25.79 2.54 2.62
N LYS A 769 -26.38 1.50 1.97
CA LYS A 769 -25.75 0.20 1.72
C LYS A 769 -25.68 -0.09 0.23
N ILE A 770 -24.50 -0.34 -0.28
CA ILE A 770 -24.26 -0.79 -1.65
C ILE A 770 -24.19 -2.31 -1.68
N TYR A 771 -24.96 -2.94 -2.55
CA TYR A 771 -24.94 -4.38 -2.82
C TYR A 771 -24.33 -4.65 -4.20
N LEU A 772 -23.53 -5.70 -4.31
CA LEU A 772 -22.93 -6.15 -5.58
C LEU A 772 -23.06 -7.66 -5.71
N PHE A 773 -23.57 -8.11 -6.85
CA PHE A 773 -23.83 -9.51 -7.15
C PHE A 773 -23.17 -9.93 -8.47
N ASP A 774 -22.91 -11.23 -8.61
CA ASP A 774 -22.55 -11.84 -9.88
C ASP A 774 -23.79 -12.17 -10.74
N SER A 775 -23.56 -12.69 -11.95
CA SER A 775 -24.63 -13.09 -12.87
C SER A 775 -25.49 -14.27 -12.38
N GLN A 776 -25.09 -14.95 -11.31
CA GLN A 776 -25.81 -16.03 -10.66
C GLN A 776 -26.56 -15.57 -9.42
N ALA A 777 -26.63 -14.25 -9.18
CA ALA A 777 -27.25 -13.63 -8.01
C ALA A 777 -26.55 -14.01 -6.68
N LYS A 778 -25.27 -14.34 -6.74
CA LYS A 778 -24.45 -14.54 -5.54
C LYS A 778 -23.80 -13.21 -5.16
N SER A 779 -23.92 -12.82 -3.90
CA SER A 779 -23.26 -11.62 -3.38
C SER A 779 -21.73 -11.73 -3.54
N ILE A 780 -21.11 -10.66 -3.97
CA ILE A 780 -19.65 -10.51 -3.94
C ILE A 780 -19.21 -10.40 -2.48
N SER A 781 -18.02 -10.93 -2.17
CA SER A 781 -17.52 -10.99 -0.79
C SER A 781 -17.43 -9.61 -0.16
N ASN A 782 -17.76 -9.50 1.12
CA ASN A 782 -17.79 -8.28 1.93
C ASN A 782 -18.80 -7.21 1.46
N PHE A 783 -19.79 -7.56 0.61
CA PHE A 783 -20.95 -6.70 0.39
C PHE A 783 -22.11 -7.13 1.31
N PRO A 784 -22.95 -6.16 1.78
CA PRO A 784 -22.97 -4.76 1.40
C PRO A 784 -21.86 -3.92 2.02
N VAL A 785 -21.45 -2.85 1.31
CA VAL A 785 -20.52 -1.83 1.81
C VAL A 785 -21.23 -0.48 1.95
N PRO A 786 -20.77 0.46 2.81
CA PRO A 786 -21.32 1.81 2.92
C PRO A 786 -21.32 2.59 1.60
N GLY A 787 -22.34 3.44 1.41
CA GLY A 787 -22.47 4.40 0.32
C GLY A 787 -23.93 4.66 -0.06
N ASN A 788 -24.21 5.86 -0.60
CA ASN A 788 -25.56 6.36 -0.80
C ASN A 788 -25.86 6.86 -2.23
N SER A 789 -25.17 6.34 -3.25
CA SER A 789 -25.47 6.63 -4.65
C SER A 789 -25.40 5.37 -5.52
N SER A 790 -25.89 5.46 -6.74
CA SER A 790 -25.51 4.50 -7.77
C SER A 790 -24.00 4.52 -7.96
N ILE A 791 -23.40 3.36 -8.14
CA ILE A 791 -21.96 3.19 -8.27
C ILE A 791 -21.47 3.30 -9.72
N ASP A 792 -20.17 3.50 -9.89
CA ASP A 792 -19.45 3.08 -11.10
C ASP A 792 -18.41 2.03 -10.74
N LEU A 793 -18.04 1.16 -11.68
CA LEU A 793 -17.18 -0.01 -11.44
C LEU A 793 -16.25 -0.24 -12.63
N ILE A 794 -14.95 -0.30 -12.39
CA ILE A 794 -13.93 -0.55 -13.41
C ILE A 794 -12.63 -1.03 -12.74
N ASP A 795 -11.64 -1.48 -13.51
CA ASP A 795 -10.23 -1.58 -13.09
C ASP A 795 -9.57 -0.22 -13.31
N MET A 796 -9.54 0.60 -12.25
CA MET A 796 -9.18 2.02 -12.31
C MET A 796 -7.67 2.24 -12.52
N ASP A 797 -6.83 1.40 -11.96
CA ASP A 797 -5.36 1.54 -11.95
C ASP A 797 -4.62 0.52 -12.82
N ASN A 798 -5.35 -0.39 -13.50
CA ASN A 798 -4.89 -1.48 -14.36
C ASN A 798 -4.10 -2.57 -13.60
N ASP A 799 -4.45 -2.83 -12.37
CA ASP A 799 -3.85 -3.91 -11.56
C ASP A 799 -4.63 -5.24 -11.64
N HIS A 800 -5.66 -5.31 -12.51
CA HIS A 800 -6.59 -6.44 -12.69
C HIS A 800 -7.56 -6.69 -11.55
N LYS A 801 -7.66 -5.78 -10.59
CA LYS A 801 -8.72 -5.74 -9.59
C LYS A 801 -9.75 -4.69 -9.98
N LEU A 802 -10.89 -4.71 -9.35
CA LEU A 802 -11.96 -3.77 -9.67
C LEU A 802 -12.06 -2.70 -8.58
N GLU A 803 -12.21 -1.46 -8.99
CA GLU A 803 -12.56 -0.37 -8.10
C GLU A 803 -14.02 0.05 -8.33
N LEU A 804 -14.69 0.32 -7.21
CA LEU A 804 -16.04 0.84 -7.14
C LEU A 804 -16.00 2.24 -6.58
N VAL A 805 -16.64 3.20 -7.24
CA VAL A 805 -16.81 4.56 -6.71
C VAL A 805 -18.27 4.84 -6.41
N ALA A 806 -18.54 5.48 -5.28
CA ALA A 806 -19.87 5.92 -4.85
C ALA A 806 -19.80 7.26 -4.08
N LYS A 807 -20.92 7.91 -3.93
CA LYS A 807 -21.12 8.93 -2.89
C LYS A 807 -21.15 8.21 -1.54
N ASP A 808 -20.43 8.73 -0.56
CA ASP A 808 -20.38 8.20 0.80
C ASP A 808 -21.37 8.97 1.70
N GLN A 809 -21.00 10.18 2.09
CA GLN A 809 -21.89 11.15 2.73
C GLN A 809 -22.36 12.21 1.72
N ASP A 810 -23.07 13.23 2.18
CA ASP A 810 -23.64 14.22 1.29
C ASP A 810 -22.60 14.95 0.44
N ASN A 811 -21.41 15.19 0.97
CA ASN A 811 -20.34 15.92 0.30
C ASN A 811 -19.06 15.11 0.09
N SER A 812 -19.07 13.78 0.21
CA SER A 812 -17.89 12.94 0.03
C SER A 812 -18.11 11.78 -0.93
N ILE A 813 -17.03 11.37 -1.59
CA ILE A 813 -16.97 10.14 -2.38
C ILE A 813 -16.11 9.12 -1.66
N ILE A 814 -16.40 7.85 -1.87
CA ILE A 814 -15.60 6.72 -1.41
C ILE A 814 -15.27 5.81 -2.58
N VAL A 815 -14.04 5.33 -2.60
CA VAL A 815 -13.59 4.29 -3.54
C VAL A 815 -13.30 3.02 -2.77
N TYR A 816 -13.83 1.90 -3.23
CA TYR A 816 -13.53 0.56 -2.73
C TYR A 816 -12.74 -0.22 -3.75
N LYS A 817 -11.76 -0.98 -3.30
CA LYS A 817 -11.03 -1.96 -4.09
C LYS A 817 -11.57 -3.37 -3.80
N ILE A 818 -11.90 -4.11 -4.85
CA ILE A 818 -12.44 -5.48 -4.80
C ILE A 818 -11.30 -6.43 -5.18
N ASN A 819 -10.74 -7.12 -4.19
CA ASN A 819 -9.62 -8.04 -4.35
C ASN A 819 -10.05 -9.45 -4.74
#